data_fa3b2db6f8c55efe85545d5c3a2403ef
#
_entry.id   fa3b2db6f8c55efe85545d5c3a2403ef
#
_cell.length_a   1.000
_cell.length_b   1.000
_cell.length_c   1.000
_cell.angle_alpha   90.00
_cell.angle_beta   90.00
_cell.angle_gamma   90.00
#
_symmetry.space_group_name_H-M   'P 1'
#
loop_
_entity.id
_entity.type
_entity.pdbx_description
1 polymer ?
#
loop_
_entity_poly.entity_id
_entity_poly.type
_entity_poly.pdbx_seq_one_letter_code
_entity_poly.pdbx_strand_id
1 'polypeptide(L)'
;MDKFKAPEVHCTCGHCHDEKEEKHHHHHHDECCEHEHHHHEDCCEHEHHHDGLHADIHCGCGHCHDDEDEHEEKEESKGLELGLLIGSAVLTLVAFILHLTIDLNPIALGIMCGIATLACGYETFIEGIKSLFKLKLDETTLLAIAVVAAFCLGEFTEAAFVTLLFQLGEFLEDFAVKKSQKSIESLAEIRPDTAILITPEGEKEVPAEKVPVGSTILVKPYERIPLDGVICEGSSAIDTSTITGESIPLDGVVGTDVMSSMQNGESVIKITTTKTADNSAASRILKMVQDSQQNKGDSEKFITRFARVYTPIVVVIAILVAVIPTIFGGTFSVWLYRALVCLVASCPCAIVISVPLAFFAGIGGASKRGIMIKGGKYIESVAKADCFVFDKTGTLTNGKIKVTKVTSYGEMSENDILKYCATAEEYSAHPIAQAIKQKAKLENVETLKADDYQEKAGNGVTAIIDGKNYTVGHIGLLSEEDKKKITDDTSVFLLIDGKLVGGIAVNDTIRTETPKVLKSLKELGAKDLVMLTGDNKKKAESVAKLTGITKLFSNLLPNEKVKHMEELKKSHKATVFVGDGINDAPVIALADCGVAMGLGSDAAIEASDAVLSDGTLKSLPTMVKTSRRIMNTIRAVITFALVVKALVIVLAIFGIAPMWLGVLSDTGLSMICILYAMRLLKPKD
;
A
#
# COMPACT_ATOMS: atom_id res chain seq x y z
N MET A 1 45.34 0.42 26.90
CA MET A 1 44.59 1.50 27.62
C MET A 1 44.09 2.47 26.55
N ASP A 2 43.03 2.10 25.88
CA ASP A 2 42.43 2.96 24.87
C ASP A 2 40.96 3.12 25.21
N LYS A 3 40.58 4.38 25.39
CA LYS A 3 39.22 4.80 25.77
C LYS A 3 38.34 4.82 24.53
N PHE A 4 37.30 4.01 24.54
CA PHE A 4 36.17 4.11 23.60
C PHE A 4 35.44 5.44 23.85
N LYS A 5 35.27 6.24 22.78
CA LYS A 5 34.34 7.36 22.71
C LYS A 5 33.00 6.87 22.24
N ALA A 6 31.95 7.25 22.96
CA ALA A 6 30.55 7.03 22.55
C ALA A 6 30.15 8.00 21.42
N PRO A 7 29.24 7.65 20.54
CA PRO A 7 28.77 8.53 19.48
C PRO A 7 27.82 9.61 20.00
N GLU A 8 28.00 10.82 19.50
CA GLU A 8 27.12 11.97 19.75
C GLU A 8 25.75 11.80 19.08
N VAL A 9 24.71 12.01 19.85
CA VAL A 9 23.32 12.04 19.36
C VAL A 9 22.98 13.47 18.96
N HIS A 10 22.76 13.72 17.67
CA HIS A 10 22.25 14.98 17.16
C HIS A 10 20.73 15.09 17.37
N CYS A 11 20.34 16.13 18.08
CA CYS A 11 18.94 16.53 18.24
C CYS A 11 18.51 17.40 17.04
N THR A 12 17.54 16.94 16.27
CA THR A 12 16.95 17.68 15.14
C THR A 12 15.66 18.38 15.58
N CYS A 13 15.77 19.45 16.34
CA CYS A 13 14.70 20.44 16.49
C CYS A 13 15.07 21.68 15.67
N GLY A 14 14.30 21.93 14.62
CA GLY A 14 14.58 23.00 13.64
C GLY A 14 14.20 24.40 14.05
N HIS A 15 14.73 24.93 15.15
CA HIS A 15 14.51 26.33 15.55
C HIS A 15 15.74 26.89 16.28
N CYS A 16 16.83 27.14 15.54
CA CYS A 16 17.85 28.08 15.97
C CYS A 16 18.40 28.80 14.73
N HIS A 17 18.01 30.03 14.54
CA HIS A 17 18.63 30.96 13.61
C HIS A 17 19.77 31.72 14.29
N ASP A 18 20.82 31.94 13.50
CA ASP A 18 22.07 32.59 13.71
C ASP A 18 22.04 33.91 14.50
N GLU A 19 23.09 34.14 15.31
CA GLU A 19 23.92 35.33 15.19
C GLU A 19 25.22 35.19 15.98
N LYS A 20 26.34 35.27 15.21
CA LYS A 20 27.70 35.79 15.41
C LYS A 20 28.45 35.72 16.76
N GLU A 21 29.58 35.01 16.64
CA GLU A 21 30.94 35.31 17.14
C GLU A 21 31.15 36.18 18.42
N GLU A 22 31.71 35.60 19.46
CA GLU A 22 33.05 35.83 19.98
C GLU A 22 33.38 35.02 21.26
N LYS A 23 34.51 34.30 21.14
CA LYS A 23 35.48 33.85 22.14
C LYS A 23 35.15 33.62 23.62
N HIS A 24 35.59 32.42 24.01
CA HIS A 24 36.30 31.99 25.24
C HIS A 24 35.53 31.45 26.45
N HIS A 25 36.04 30.30 26.81
CA HIS A 25 36.21 29.63 28.11
C HIS A 25 35.19 28.60 28.56
N HIS A 26 35.78 27.43 28.79
CA HIS A 26 35.23 26.30 29.53
C HIS A 26 34.50 26.70 30.79
N HIS A 27 33.31 26.10 31.00
CA HIS A 27 32.94 25.52 32.28
C HIS A 27 31.75 24.55 32.10
N HIS A 28 31.81 23.45 32.82
CA HIS A 28 30.71 22.55 33.07
C HIS A 28 29.50 23.31 33.57
N HIS A 29 28.32 22.98 33.01
CA HIS A 29 27.09 23.05 33.77
C HIS A 29 26.06 22.10 33.20
N ASP A 30 25.71 21.11 34.00
CA ASP A 30 24.37 20.63 34.16
C ASP A 30 23.52 21.82 34.59
N GLU A 31 22.61 22.24 33.74
CA GLU A 31 21.43 23.05 34.08
C GLU A 31 20.77 23.48 32.76
N CYS A 32 19.78 22.74 32.35
CA CYS A 32 18.78 23.22 31.42
C CYS A 32 17.43 23.09 32.11
N CYS A 33 16.72 24.22 32.14
CA CYS A 33 15.31 24.40 32.47
C CYS A 33 15.00 24.79 33.91
N GLU A 34 15.33 26.05 34.23
CA GLU A 34 14.49 26.86 35.09
C GLU A 34 14.25 28.21 34.40
N HIS A 35 13.07 28.43 33.86
CA HIS A 35 12.39 29.72 33.80
C HIS A 35 10.89 29.56 33.56
N GLU A 36 10.19 29.92 34.61
CA GLU A 36 8.89 30.58 34.73
C GLU A 36 7.71 30.18 33.82
N HIS A 37 6.72 29.72 34.50
CA HIS A 37 5.35 29.42 34.12
C HIS A 37 4.66 30.53 33.31
N HIS A 38 4.23 30.17 32.08
CA HIS A 38 2.90 30.51 31.59
C HIS A 38 2.33 29.27 30.87
N HIS A 39 1.15 28.92 31.29
CA HIS A 39 0.33 27.81 30.86
C HIS A 39 0.40 27.50 29.37
N HIS A 40 0.95 26.37 29.04
CA HIS A 40 0.51 25.48 27.98
C HIS A 40 0.65 24.07 28.52
N GLU A 41 -0.45 23.52 28.96
CA GLU A 41 -0.66 22.10 29.12
C GLU A 41 -0.47 21.46 27.76
N ASP A 42 0.20 20.33 27.77
CA ASP A 42 0.34 19.27 26.79
C ASP A 42 1.74 19.11 26.22
N CYS A 43 2.57 18.46 27.03
CA CYS A 43 3.57 17.49 26.56
C CYS A 43 4.11 16.71 27.75
N CYS A 44 3.99 15.38 27.64
CA CYS A 44 4.68 14.34 28.39
C CYS A 44 4.13 13.93 29.75
N GLU A 45 4.00 12.62 29.80
CA GLU A 45 3.75 11.72 30.92
C GLU A 45 2.29 11.37 31.17
N HIS A 46 1.89 10.27 30.50
CA HIS A 46 1.19 9.22 31.25
C HIS A 46 1.50 7.86 30.65
N GLU A 47 2.29 7.07 31.40
CA GLU A 47 2.21 5.62 31.35
C GLU A 47 0.80 5.22 31.74
N HIS A 48 0.00 4.81 30.78
CA HIS A 48 -1.15 3.97 31.04
C HIS A 48 -1.19 2.84 30.04
N HIS A 49 -1.05 1.65 30.57
CA HIS A 49 -1.46 0.41 29.97
C HIS A 49 -2.88 0.54 29.46
N HIS A 50 -3.08 0.46 28.15
CA HIS A 50 -4.34 0.01 27.60
C HIS A 50 -4.12 -0.88 26.39
N ASP A 51 -4.70 -2.06 26.52
CA ASP A 51 -4.83 -3.10 25.54
C ASP A 51 -5.73 -2.62 24.39
N GLY A 52 -5.32 -2.89 23.16
CA GLY A 52 -6.16 -2.78 21.97
C GLY A 52 -5.58 -1.85 20.89
N LEU A 53 -4.98 -2.45 19.88
CA LEU A 53 -4.62 -1.76 18.64
C LEU A 53 -5.90 -1.32 17.89
N HIS A 54 -6.41 -0.15 18.21
CA HIS A 54 -7.29 0.58 17.31
C HIS A 54 -6.44 1.46 16.40
N ALA A 55 -6.38 1.08 15.14
CA ALA A 55 -5.69 1.84 14.12
C ALA A 55 -6.58 3.01 13.68
N ASP A 56 -6.31 4.20 14.19
CA ASP A 56 -6.96 5.42 13.74
C ASP A 56 -6.55 5.76 12.31
N ILE A 57 -7.48 5.56 11.40
CA ILE A 57 -7.31 5.93 10.00
C ILE A 57 -7.62 7.41 9.85
N HIS A 58 -6.61 8.26 9.95
CA HIS A 58 -6.76 9.68 9.69
C HIS A 58 -7.14 9.97 8.24
N CYS A 59 -8.35 10.42 8.03
CA CYS A 59 -8.82 10.97 6.76
C CYS A 59 -8.24 12.38 6.57
N GLY A 60 -7.54 12.60 5.45
CA GLY A 60 -6.93 13.90 5.10
C GLY A 60 -7.92 15.03 4.76
N CYS A 61 -9.18 14.93 5.17
CA CYS A 61 -10.23 15.92 4.92
C CYS A 61 -10.27 17.08 5.92
N GLY A 62 -9.44 17.07 6.96
CA GLY A 62 -9.36 18.16 7.95
C GLY A 62 -10.50 18.21 8.97
N HIS A 63 -11.35 17.20 9.02
CA HIS A 63 -12.50 17.10 9.93
C HIS A 63 -12.43 15.90 10.90
N CYS A 64 -11.27 15.26 11.05
CA CYS A 64 -11.11 14.20 12.03
C CYS A 64 -10.33 14.75 13.22
N HIS A 65 -10.97 14.96 14.33
CA HIS A 65 -10.34 15.18 15.63
C HIS A 65 -10.12 13.85 16.33
N ASP A 66 -8.93 13.68 16.91
CA ASP A 66 -8.57 12.57 17.78
C ASP A 66 -9.31 12.70 19.11
N ASP A 67 -10.08 11.68 19.49
CA ASP A 67 -10.53 11.50 20.88
C ASP A 67 -10.99 10.04 21.07
N GLU A 68 -10.16 9.24 21.72
CA GLU A 68 -10.45 7.84 22.04
C GLU A 68 -11.46 7.62 23.19
N ASP A 69 -11.80 8.66 23.95
CA ASP A 69 -12.71 8.54 25.12
C ASP A 69 -14.19 8.85 24.84
N GLU A 70 -14.57 9.06 23.56
CA GLU A 70 -15.91 9.55 23.21
C GLU A 70 -16.84 8.52 22.51
N HIS A 71 -16.54 7.22 22.56
CA HIS A 71 -17.36 6.25 21.79
C HIS A 71 -18.78 6.07 22.32
N GLU A 72 -19.04 6.23 23.61
CA GLU A 72 -20.41 6.16 24.16
C GLU A 72 -21.17 7.49 24.01
N GLU A 73 -20.52 8.64 24.15
CA GLU A 73 -21.15 9.94 23.93
C GLU A 73 -21.48 10.20 22.44
N LYS A 74 -20.69 9.64 21.50
CA LYS A 74 -20.92 9.81 20.05
C LYS A 74 -22.10 9.03 19.47
N GLU A 75 -22.57 7.96 20.10
CA GLU A 75 -23.80 7.27 19.64
C GLU A 75 -25.07 8.01 20.09
N GLU A 76 -25.10 8.61 21.28
CA GLU A 76 -26.21 9.46 21.72
C GLU A 76 -26.30 10.74 20.91
N SER A 77 -25.15 11.36 20.54
CA SER A 77 -25.14 12.57 19.72
C SER A 77 -25.69 12.34 18.31
N LYS A 78 -25.38 11.21 17.67
CA LYS A 78 -25.92 10.85 16.34
C LYS A 78 -27.43 10.64 16.32
N GLY A 79 -27.98 10.10 17.40
CA GLY A 79 -29.43 10.00 17.55
C GLY A 79 -30.11 11.36 17.63
N LEU A 80 -29.47 12.31 18.32
CA LEU A 80 -29.96 13.68 18.44
C LEU A 80 -29.84 14.44 17.10
N GLU A 81 -28.73 14.33 16.39
CA GLU A 81 -28.52 14.93 15.07
C GLU A 81 -29.55 14.46 14.05
N LEU A 82 -29.78 13.14 13.98
CA LEU A 82 -30.82 12.56 13.11
C LEU A 82 -32.21 13.05 13.51
N GLY A 83 -32.49 13.16 14.81
CA GLY A 83 -33.75 13.68 15.33
C GLY A 83 -33.98 15.15 14.95
N LEU A 84 -32.95 15.99 15.06
CA LEU A 84 -32.97 17.39 14.64
C LEU A 84 -33.16 17.53 13.12
N LEU A 85 -32.47 16.71 12.34
CA LEU A 85 -32.60 16.68 10.88
C LEU A 85 -34.02 16.32 10.45
N ILE A 86 -34.62 15.26 11.04
CA ILE A 86 -35.99 14.86 10.75
C ILE A 86 -36.98 15.94 11.21
N GLY A 87 -36.81 16.47 12.39
CA GLY A 87 -37.65 17.54 12.92
C GLY A 87 -37.63 18.78 12.04
N SER A 88 -36.45 19.20 11.59
CA SER A 88 -36.26 20.32 10.66
C SER A 88 -36.88 20.03 9.29
N ALA A 89 -36.75 18.81 8.79
CA ALA A 89 -37.38 18.38 7.53
C ALA A 89 -38.91 18.49 7.60
N VAL A 90 -39.50 18.01 8.69
CA VAL A 90 -40.96 18.10 8.92
C VAL A 90 -41.39 19.54 9.01
N LEU A 91 -40.67 20.39 9.79
CA LEU A 91 -41.00 21.78 9.96
C LEU A 91 -40.89 22.58 8.65
N THR A 92 -39.83 22.33 7.86
CA THR A 92 -39.66 22.94 6.53
C THR A 92 -40.77 22.53 5.57
N LEU A 93 -41.13 21.25 5.56
CA LEU A 93 -42.22 20.72 4.72
C LEU A 93 -43.57 21.36 5.11
N VAL A 94 -43.86 21.45 6.41
CA VAL A 94 -45.06 22.10 6.93
C VAL A 94 -45.08 23.57 6.54
N ALA A 95 -43.98 24.31 6.72
CA ALA A 95 -43.86 25.69 6.30
C ALA A 95 -44.11 25.88 4.80
N PHE A 96 -43.56 24.98 3.97
CA PHE A 96 -43.74 24.98 2.52
C PHE A 96 -45.23 24.72 2.12
N ILE A 97 -45.87 23.72 2.71
CA ILE A 97 -47.28 23.39 2.44
C ILE A 97 -48.19 24.56 2.88
N LEU A 98 -47.94 25.13 4.06
CA LEU A 98 -48.71 26.29 4.56
C LEU A 98 -48.49 27.53 3.67
N HIS A 99 -47.29 27.75 3.15
CA HIS A 99 -47.05 28.82 2.19
C HIS A 99 -47.83 28.63 0.88
N LEU A 100 -48.00 27.43 0.41
CA LEU A 100 -48.75 27.12 -0.81
C LEU A 100 -50.27 27.19 -0.63
N THR A 101 -50.78 26.90 0.59
CA THR A 101 -52.21 26.74 0.84
C THR A 101 -52.92 27.93 1.50
N ILE A 102 -52.20 28.72 2.32
CA ILE A 102 -52.79 29.69 3.23
C ILE A 102 -51.98 31.00 3.21
N ASP A 103 -51.63 31.62 2.21
CA ASP A 103 -50.94 32.93 2.15
C ASP A 103 -50.47 33.47 3.53
N LEU A 104 -49.49 32.72 4.13
CA LEU A 104 -48.97 33.01 5.46
C LEU A 104 -48.28 34.38 5.51
N ASN A 105 -48.46 35.10 6.64
CA ASN A 105 -47.68 36.29 6.89
C ASN A 105 -46.17 36.01 6.72
N PRO A 106 -45.44 36.78 5.90
CA PRO A 106 -44.02 36.59 5.65
C PRO A 106 -43.17 36.49 6.92
N ILE A 107 -43.54 37.20 7.98
CA ILE A 107 -42.83 37.14 9.27
C ILE A 107 -42.98 35.78 9.93
N ALA A 108 -44.20 35.21 9.93
CA ALA A 108 -44.44 33.89 10.51
C ALA A 108 -43.70 32.80 9.73
N LEU A 109 -43.72 32.89 8.40
CA LEU A 109 -42.95 31.98 7.52
C LEU A 109 -41.46 32.08 7.79
N GLY A 110 -40.92 33.32 7.90
CA GLY A 110 -39.51 33.55 8.21
C GLY A 110 -39.09 32.99 9.57
N ILE A 111 -39.94 33.09 10.59
CA ILE A 111 -39.67 32.52 11.92
C ILE A 111 -39.66 30.98 11.86
N MET A 112 -40.63 30.35 11.20
CA MET A 112 -40.68 28.88 11.07
C MET A 112 -39.47 28.35 10.32
N CYS A 113 -39.16 28.91 9.16
CA CYS A 113 -37.99 28.56 8.37
C CYS A 113 -36.68 28.84 9.13
N GLY A 114 -36.61 29.96 9.88
CA GLY A 114 -35.46 30.31 10.71
C GLY A 114 -35.20 29.29 11.82
N ILE A 115 -36.27 28.84 12.51
CA ILE A 115 -36.13 27.78 13.52
C ILE A 115 -35.65 26.47 12.88
N ALA A 116 -36.22 26.06 11.74
CA ALA A 116 -35.81 24.85 11.03
C ALA A 116 -34.33 24.92 10.61
N THR A 117 -33.91 26.05 10.04
CA THR A 117 -32.53 26.30 9.60
C THR A 117 -31.54 26.25 10.76
N LEU A 118 -31.87 26.88 11.88
CA LEU A 118 -31.01 26.90 13.07
C LEU A 118 -30.99 25.55 13.78
N ALA A 119 -32.09 24.81 13.80
CA ALA A 119 -32.14 23.50 14.46
C ALA A 119 -31.27 22.44 13.78
N CYS A 120 -31.21 22.42 12.45
CA CYS A 120 -30.38 21.46 11.75
C CYS A 120 -28.98 21.98 11.40
N GLY A 121 -28.78 23.29 11.26
CA GLY A 121 -27.54 23.88 10.74
C GLY A 121 -26.69 24.65 11.74
N TYR A 122 -27.01 24.62 13.06
CA TYR A 122 -26.34 25.47 14.04
C TYR A 122 -24.83 25.28 14.08
N GLU A 123 -24.34 24.05 14.01
CA GLU A 123 -22.91 23.74 14.00
C GLU A 123 -22.23 24.29 12.75
N THR A 124 -22.80 24.03 11.59
CA THR A 124 -22.31 24.53 10.30
C THR A 124 -22.26 26.07 10.27
N PHE A 125 -23.26 26.77 10.86
CA PHE A 125 -23.23 28.21 10.96
C PHE A 125 -22.15 28.72 11.93
N ILE A 126 -21.94 28.06 13.07
CA ILE A 126 -20.87 28.41 14.01
C ILE A 126 -19.51 28.24 13.37
N GLU A 127 -19.29 27.13 12.68
CA GLU A 127 -18.05 26.85 11.95
C GLU A 127 -17.85 27.83 10.80
N GLY A 128 -18.87 28.08 9.99
CA GLY A 128 -18.80 29.03 8.90
C GLY A 128 -18.45 30.45 9.38
N ILE A 129 -19.02 30.89 10.51
CA ILE A 129 -18.68 32.19 11.11
C ILE A 129 -17.23 32.19 11.63
N LYS A 130 -16.79 31.15 12.32
CA LYS A 130 -15.39 31.01 12.78
C LYS A 130 -14.39 31.01 11.62
N SER A 131 -14.70 30.32 10.54
CA SER A 131 -13.89 30.28 9.32
C SER A 131 -13.84 31.61 8.61
N LEU A 132 -14.96 32.35 8.57
CA LEU A 132 -15.03 33.69 8.01
C LEU A 132 -14.11 34.67 8.76
N PHE A 133 -14.09 34.62 10.09
CA PHE A 133 -13.16 35.44 10.90
C PHE A 133 -11.68 35.07 10.66
N LYS A 134 -11.40 33.84 10.28
CA LYS A 134 -10.05 33.40 9.90
C LYS A 134 -9.72 33.63 8.41
N LEU A 135 -10.62 34.33 7.67
CA LEU A 135 -10.51 34.55 6.22
C LEU A 135 -10.35 33.26 5.40
N LYS A 136 -10.90 32.15 5.89
CA LYS A 136 -10.99 30.91 5.16
C LYS A 136 -12.35 30.84 4.46
N LEU A 137 -12.32 30.70 3.14
CA LEU A 137 -13.51 30.54 2.32
C LEU A 137 -13.71 29.03 2.07
N ASP A 138 -14.22 28.35 3.08
CA ASP A 138 -14.64 26.95 3.00
C ASP A 138 -16.13 26.82 2.66
N GLU A 139 -16.60 25.60 2.50
CA GLU A 139 -17.98 25.30 2.11
C GLU A 139 -19.00 25.78 3.13
N THR A 140 -18.72 25.60 4.43
CA THR A 140 -19.58 26.04 5.53
C THR A 140 -19.73 27.56 5.56
N THR A 141 -18.64 28.29 5.29
CA THR A 141 -18.64 29.76 5.15
C THR A 141 -19.49 30.22 3.97
N LEU A 142 -19.33 29.58 2.80
CA LEU A 142 -20.09 29.92 1.59
C LEU A 142 -21.58 29.65 1.77
N LEU A 143 -21.93 28.52 2.39
CA LEU A 143 -23.30 28.17 2.73
C LEU A 143 -23.90 29.19 3.71
N ALA A 144 -23.21 29.52 4.80
CA ALA A 144 -23.68 30.46 5.79
C ALA A 144 -23.98 31.86 5.16
N ILE A 145 -23.07 32.34 4.29
CA ILE A 145 -23.28 33.60 3.55
C ILE A 145 -24.52 33.49 2.66
N ALA A 146 -24.68 32.37 1.92
CA ALA A 146 -25.80 32.21 1.01
C ALA A 146 -27.14 32.14 1.72
N VAL A 147 -27.23 31.40 2.82
CA VAL A 147 -28.44 31.24 3.63
C VAL A 147 -28.83 32.58 4.28
N VAL A 148 -27.90 33.30 4.91
CA VAL A 148 -28.16 34.62 5.48
C VAL A 148 -28.64 35.62 4.41
N ALA A 149 -28.00 35.64 3.25
CA ALA A 149 -28.40 36.49 2.14
C ALA A 149 -29.77 36.11 1.57
N ALA A 150 -30.12 34.84 1.48
CA ALA A 150 -31.45 34.39 1.08
C ALA A 150 -32.53 34.80 2.06
N PHE A 151 -32.27 34.76 3.39
CA PHE A 151 -33.16 35.30 4.39
C PHE A 151 -33.36 36.81 4.20
N CYS A 152 -32.29 37.57 3.92
CA CYS A 152 -32.39 39.00 3.64
C CYS A 152 -33.18 39.33 2.36
N LEU A 153 -33.17 38.44 1.37
CA LEU A 153 -33.95 38.55 0.12
C LEU A 153 -35.42 38.12 0.28
N GLY A 154 -35.78 37.51 1.42
CA GLY A 154 -37.14 37.01 1.68
C GLY A 154 -37.41 35.59 1.16
N GLU A 155 -36.36 34.91 0.69
CA GLU A 155 -36.45 33.54 0.17
C GLU A 155 -36.32 32.49 1.31
N PHE A 156 -37.20 32.59 2.31
CA PHE A 156 -37.11 31.84 3.58
C PHE A 156 -37.20 30.31 3.37
N THR A 157 -38.12 29.89 2.51
CA THR A 157 -38.32 28.45 2.23
C THR A 157 -37.14 27.84 1.50
N GLU A 158 -36.55 28.56 0.56
CA GLU A 158 -35.35 28.11 -0.14
C GLU A 158 -34.15 28.01 0.80
N ALA A 159 -33.94 28.99 1.67
CA ALA A 159 -32.87 29.00 2.66
C ALA A 159 -32.97 27.78 3.60
N ALA A 160 -34.16 27.46 4.11
CA ALA A 160 -34.38 26.27 4.94
C ALA A 160 -34.16 24.98 4.18
N PHE A 161 -34.63 24.92 2.94
CA PHE A 161 -34.46 23.73 2.07
C PHE A 161 -32.97 23.49 1.73
N VAL A 162 -32.23 24.54 1.43
CA VAL A 162 -30.79 24.51 1.16
C VAL A 162 -30.02 23.96 2.36
N THR A 163 -30.30 24.47 3.58
CA THR A 163 -29.64 23.99 4.79
C THR A 163 -29.96 22.53 5.07
N LEU A 164 -31.24 22.14 4.92
CA LEU A 164 -31.67 20.76 5.09
C LEU A 164 -30.99 19.79 4.11
N LEU A 165 -30.95 20.14 2.82
CA LEU A 165 -30.29 19.32 1.81
C LEU A 165 -28.80 19.22 2.04
N PHE A 166 -28.16 20.29 2.50
CA PHE A 166 -26.75 20.29 2.83
C PHE A 166 -26.47 19.32 3.98
N GLN A 167 -27.20 19.44 5.09
CA GLN A 167 -27.05 18.57 6.25
C GLN A 167 -27.33 17.09 5.92
N LEU A 168 -28.38 16.83 5.13
CA LEU A 168 -28.65 15.48 4.64
C LEU A 168 -27.48 14.93 3.79
N GLY A 169 -26.89 15.80 2.97
CA GLY A 169 -25.75 15.45 2.15
C GLY A 169 -24.54 15.10 3.00
N GLU A 170 -24.19 15.94 3.95
CA GLU A 170 -23.08 15.74 4.89
C GLU A 170 -23.25 14.44 5.69
N PHE A 171 -24.44 14.20 6.23
CA PHE A 171 -24.76 12.94 6.92
C PHE A 171 -24.57 11.69 6.05
N LEU A 172 -25.08 11.72 4.80
CA LEU A 172 -24.94 10.59 3.87
C LEU A 172 -23.48 10.39 3.42
N GLU A 173 -22.74 11.47 3.29
CA GLU A 173 -21.33 11.47 2.92
C GLU A 173 -20.48 10.85 4.02
N ASP A 174 -20.65 11.27 5.26
CA ASP A 174 -20.04 10.70 6.45
C ASP A 174 -20.34 9.21 6.59
N PHE A 175 -21.60 8.82 6.41
CA PHE A 175 -21.99 7.42 6.45
C PHE A 175 -21.27 6.59 5.38
N ALA A 176 -21.15 7.11 4.15
CA ALA A 176 -20.49 6.42 3.06
C ALA A 176 -18.97 6.30 3.28
N VAL A 177 -18.32 7.36 3.79
CA VAL A 177 -16.89 7.38 4.14
C VAL A 177 -16.60 6.37 5.26
N LYS A 178 -17.35 6.42 6.38
CA LYS A 178 -17.20 5.48 7.50
C LYS A 178 -17.41 4.02 7.08
N LYS A 179 -18.41 3.75 6.24
CA LYS A 179 -18.63 2.40 5.69
C LYS A 179 -17.47 1.93 4.82
N SER A 180 -16.86 2.82 4.06
CA SER A 180 -15.67 2.52 3.26
C SER A 180 -14.45 2.25 4.13
N GLN A 181 -14.21 3.06 5.15
CA GLN A 181 -13.15 2.89 6.13
C GLN A 181 -13.29 1.56 6.87
N LYS A 182 -14.47 1.24 7.40
CA LYS A 182 -14.74 -0.03 8.08
C LYS A 182 -14.50 -1.25 7.17
N SER A 183 -14.71 -1.12 5.86
CA SER A 183 -14.38 -2.20 4.90
C SER A 183 -12.88 -2.39 4.69
N ILE A 184 -12.06 -1.39 5.02
CA ILE A 184 -10.59 -1.45 4.99
C ILE A 184 -10.07 -1.91 6.36
N GLU A 185 -10.65 -1.44 7.46
CA GLU A 185 -10.36 -1.89 8.82
C GLU A 185 -10.63 -3.39 8.99
N SER A 186 -11.68 -3.92 8.37
CA SER A 186 -11.93 -5.36 8.35
C SER A 186 -10.82 -6.19 7.68
N LEU A 187 -9.91 -5.56 6.90
CA LEU A 187 -8.68 -6.17 6.43
C LEU A 187 -7.60 -6.17 7.52
N ALA A 188 -7.71 -5.30 8.52
CA ALA A 188 -6.82 -5.22 9.67
C ALA A 188 -7.25 -6.16 10.82
N GLU A 189 -8.55 -6.39 10.98
CA GLU A 189 -9.13 -7.35 11.95
C GLU A 189 -8.84 -8.84 11.62
N ILE A 190 -7.93 -9.07 10.69
CA ILE A 190 -7.63 -10.42 10.19
C ILE A 190 -6.77 -11.21 11.20
N ARG A 191 -6.06 -10.55 12.13
CA ARG A 191 -5.17 -11.22 13.10
C ARG A 191 -5.93 -11.64 14.35
N PRO A 192 -5.81 -12.91 14.80
CA PRO A 192 -6.28 -13.29 16.14
C PRO A 192 -5.46 -12.58 17.23
N ASP A 193 -6.14 -12.08 18.26
CA ASP A 193 -5.52 -11.37 19.38
C ASP A 193 -4.86 -12.32 20.36
N THR A 194 -5.29 -13.61 20.39
CA THR A 194 -4.80 -14.63 21.29
C THR A 194 -4.18 -15.81 20.54
N ALA A 195 -3.28 -16.53 21.22
CA ALA A 195 -2.67 -17.77 20.74
C ALA A 195 -2.67 -18.81 21.87
N ILE A 196 -2.84 -20.08 21.53
CA ILE A 196 -2.73 -21.19 22.49
C ILE A 196 -1.28 -21.65 22.54
N LEU A 197 -0.57 -21.23 23.58
CA LEU A 197 0.83 -21.58 23.80
C LEU A 197 0.92 -22.96 24.47
N ILE A 198 1.78 -23.83 23.94
CA ILE A 198 2.09 -25.12 24.56
C ILE A 198 3.25 -24.94 25.52
N THR A 199 2.97 -25.14 26.81
CA THR A 199 3.96 -25.08 27.90
C THR A 199 4.15 -26.46 28.52
N PRO A 200 5.22 -26.69 29.31
CA PRO A 200 5.38 -27.94 30.08
C PRO A 200 4.25 -28.21 31.07
N GLU A 201 3.51 -27.17 31.45
CA GLU A 201 2.37 -27.25 32.39
C GLU A 201 1.03 -27.50 31.67
N GLY A 202 1.01 -27.46 30.35
CA GLY A 202 -0.17 -27.68 29.51
C GLY A 202 -0.42 -26.52 28.49
N GLU A 203 -1.60 -26.52 27.93
CA GLU A 203 -2.05 -25.49 26.97
C GLU A 203 -2.50 -24.24 27.73
N LYS A 204 -2.01 -23.08 27.32
CA LYS A 204 -2.37 -21.79 27.90
C LYS A 204 -2.71 -20.80 26.82
N GLU A 205 -3.89 -20.21 26.89
CA GLU A 205 -4.26 -19.08 26.03
C GLU A 205 -3.58 -17.81 26.54
N VAL A 206 -2.86 -17.14 25.64
CA VAL A 206 -2.10 -15.92 25.92
C VAL A 206 -2.30 -14.90 24.78
N PRO A 207 -2.20 -13.60 25.04
CA PRO A 207 -2.16 -12.61 23.99
C PRO A 207 -1.05 -12.93 22.97
N ALA A 208 -1.35 -12.84 21.67
CA ALA A 208 -0.40 -13.16 20.60
C ALA A 208 0.89 -12.35 20.69
N GLU A 209 0.82 -11.13 21.22
CA GLU A 209 1.96 -10.22 21.42
C GLU A 209 2.95 -10.71 22.47
N LYS A 210 2.49 -11.53 23.42
CA LYS A 210 3.32 -12.08 24.51
C LYS A 210 3.97 -13.42 24.15
N VAL A 211 3.77 -13.94 22.92
CA VAL A 211 4.35 -15.22 22.49
C VAL A 211 5.77 -14.99 21.95
N PRO A 212 6.81 -15.57 22.62
CA PRO A 212 8.18 -15.45 22.14
C PRO A 212 8.42 -16.20 20.83
N VAL A 213 9.38 -15.76 20.04
CA VAL A 213 9.86 -16.49 18.87
C VAL A 213 10.46 -17.84 19.29
N GLY A 214 10.21 -18.89 18.52
CA GLY A 214 10.64 -20.27 18.84
C GLY A 214 9.66 -21.03 19.75
N SER A 215 8.56 -20.41 20.17
CA SER A 215 7.53 -21.07 20.96
C SER A 215 6.65 -21.96 20.09
N THR A 216 6.09 -23.03 20.66
CA THR A 216 5.13 -23.88 19.97
C THR A 216 3.70 -23.45 20.35
N ILE A 217 2.91 -23.13 19.32
CA ILE A 217 1.49 -22.79 19.47
C ILE A 217 0.61 -23.87 18.83
N LEU A 218 -0.59 -24.03 19.37
CA LEU A 218 -1.61 -24.94 18.85
C LEU A 218 -2.66 -24.13 18.08
N VAL A 219 -3.02 -24.60 16.90
CA VAL A 219 -4.09 -24.01 16.08
C VAL A 219 -5.15 -25.07 15.82
N LYS A 220 -6.37 -24.82 16.29
CA LYS A 220 -7.50 -25.72 16.13
C LYS A 220 -8.07 -25.71 14.71
N PRO A 221 -8.89 -26.70 14.35
CA PRO A 221 -9.56 -26.71 13.06
C PRO A 221 -10.39 -25.44 12.84
N TYR A 222 -10.30 -24.89 11.61
CA TYR A 222 -11.00 -23.70 11.14
C TYR A 222 -10.63 -22.40 11.87
N GLU A 223 -9.66 -22.43 12.79
CA GLU A 223 -9.12 -21.22 13.42
C GLU A 223 -8.10 -20.54 12.50
N ARG A 224 -7.94 -19.24 12.68
CA ARG A 224 -6.90 -18.46 12.02
C ARG A 224 -5.57 -18.63 12.74
N ILE A 225 -4.49 -18.72 11.99
CA ILE A 225 -3.13 -18.82 12.51
C ILE A 225 -2.76 -17.46 13.13
N PRO A 226 -2.40 -17.39 14.41
CA PRO A 226 -2.15 -16.11 15.08
C PRO A 226 -0.79 -15.50 14.76
N LEU A 227 0.24 -16.32 14.50
CA LEU A 227 1.63 -15.89 14.31
C LEU A 227 2.28 -16.62 13.15
N ASP A 228 3.26 -15.96 12.50
CA ASP A 228 4.08 -16.58 11.46
C ASP A 228 4.95 -17.70 12.06
N GLY A 229 5.05 -18.83 11.37
CA GLY A 229 5.82 -19.96 11.87
C GLY A 229 5.93 -21.12 10.89
N VAL A 230 6.46 -22.24 11.39
CA VAL A 230 6.63 -23.48 10.64
C VAL A 230 5.83 -24.58 11.31
N ILE A 231 5.09 -25.37 10.55
CA ILE A 231 4.35 -26.52 11.08
C ILE A 231 5.36 -27.55 11.61
N CYS A 232 5.31 -27.83 12.92
CA CYS A 232 6.17 -28.82 13.55
C CYS A 232 5.47 -30.16 13.82
N GLU A 233 4.12 -30.19 13.90
CA GLU A 233 3.33 -31.39 14.11
C GLU A 233 1.95 -31.24 13.45
N GLY A 234 1.44 -32.33 12.87
CA GLY A 234 0.13 -32.36 12.21
C GLY A 234 0.23 -32.11 10.71
N SER A 235 -0.92 -32.21 10.04
CA SER A 235 -1.08 -31.85 8.63
C SER A 235 -2.51 -31.38 8.39
N SER A 236 -2.69 -30.33 7.62
CA SER A 236 -4.00 -29.75 7.31
C SER A 236 -3.95 -28.99 5.98
N ALA A 237 -5.09 -28.81 5.34
CA ALA A 237 -5.23 -27.89 4.22
C ALA A 237 -5.31 -26.46 4.77
N ILE A 238 -4.42 -25.58 4.36
CA ILE A 238 -4.34 -24.19 4.85
C ILE A 238 -4.92 -23.27 3.78
N ASP A 239 -5.99 -22.55 4.11
CA ASP A 239 -6.53 -21.51 3.24
C ASP A 239 -5.67 -20.25 3.35
N THR A 240 -5.02 -19.90 2.24
CA THR A 240 -4.13 -18.75 2.12
C THR A 240 -4.82 -17.54 1.51
N SER A 241 -6.09 -17.65 1.14
CA SER A 241 -6.83 -16.65 0.34
C SER A 241 -6.86 -15.26 0.98
N THR A 242 -6.85 -15.18 2.30
CA THR A 242 -6.83 -13.91 3.05
C THR A 242 -5.53 -13.12 2.87
N ILE A 243 -4.41 -13.79 2.63
CA ILE A 243 -3.07 -13.19 2.51
C ILE A 243 -2.62 -13.12 1.04
N THR A 244 -2.74 -14.24 0.31
CA THR A 244 -2.24 -14.34 -1.06
C THR A 244 -3.29 -14.05 -2.12
N GLY A 245 -4.56 -14.10 -1.75
CA GLY A 245 -5.69 -14.00 -2.69
C GLY A 245 -5.91 -15.27 -3.53
N GLU A 246 -5.15 -16.35 -3.31
CA GLU A 246 -5.30 -17.63 -4.01
C GLU A 246 -6.42 -18.47 -3.36
N SER A 247 -7.34 -18.99 -4.17
CA SER A 247 -8.45 -19.83 -3.68
C SER A 247 -8.09 -21.31 -3.50
N ILE A 248 -6.89 -21.71 -3.88
CA ILE A 248 -6.45 -23.12 -3.74
C ILE A 248 -5.73 -23.25 -2.40
N PRO A 249 -6.24 -24.10 -1.48
CA PRO A 249 -5.56 -24.33 -0.21
C PRO A 249 -4.15 -24.89 -0.39
N LEU A 250 -3.26 -24.50 0.52
CA LEU A 250 -1.90 -25.03 0.61
C LEU A 250 -1.91 -26.34 1.41
N ASP A 251 -1.23 -27.37 0.93
CA ASP A 251 -1.01 -28.58 1.70
C ASP A 251 0.00 -28.33 2.83
N GLY A 252 -0.51 -28.07 4.03
CA GLY A 252 0.29 -27.83 5.24
C GLY A 252 0.75 -29.16 5.85
N VAL A 253 2.02 -29.48 5.65
CA VAL A 253 2.70 -30.63 6.28
C VAL A 253 3.86 -30.15 7.16
N VAL A 254 4.40 -31.04 7.98
CA VAL A 254 5.58 -30.71 8.82
C VAL A 254 6.70 -30.11 7.97
N GLY A 255 7.20 -28.95 8.37
CA GLY A 255 8.19 -28.16 7.64
C GLY A 255 7.60 -27.12 6.68
N THR A 256 6.28 -27.00 6.57
CA THR A 256 5.63 -25.95 5.76
C THR A 256 5.62 -24.64 6.52
N ASP A 257 6.06 -23.56 5.86
CA ASP A 257 5.93 -22.18 6.37
C ASP A 257 4.49 -21.73 6.28
N VAL A 258 3.97 -21.17 7.37
CA VAL A 258 2.64 -20.60 7.46
C VAL A 258 2.70 -19.20 8.04
N MET A 259 1.76 -18.35 7.63
CA MET A 259 1.71 -16.94 8.03
C MET A 259 0.49 -16.66 8.90
N SER A 260 0.59 -15.66 9.74
CA SER A 260 -0.54 -15.16 10.53
C SER A 260 -1.72 -14.79 9.62
N SER A 261 -2.94 -15.00 10.11
CA SER A 261 -4.21 -14.77 9.39
C SER A 261 -4.57 -15.77 8.29
N MET A 262 -3.70 -16.71 7.92
CA MET A 262 -4.13 -17.89 7.15
C MET A 262 -5.09 -18.73 8.00
N GLN A 263 -6.05 -19.39 7.36
CA GLN A 263 -7.03 -20.21 8.07
C GLN A 263 -6.64 -21.68 8.01
N ASN A 264 -6.57 -22.30 9.20
CA ASN A 264 -6.36 -23.74 9.30
C ASN A 264 -7.58 -24.52 8.77
N GLY A 265 -7.37 -25.67 8.18
CA GLY A 265 -8.42 -26.54 7.70
C GLY A 265 -9.00 -27.47 8.78
N GLU A 266 -9.21 -28.74 8.46
CA GLU A 266 -10.00 -29.68 9.27
C GLU A 266 -9.22 -30.31 10.44
N SER A 267 -7.90 -30.20 10.47
CA SER A 267 -7.04 -30.89 11.44
C SER A 267 -6.37 -29.91 12.41
N VAL A 268 -6.05 -30.39 13.61
CA VAL A 268 -5.20 -29.65 14.55
C VAL A 268 -3.76 -29.65 14.05
N ILE A 269 -3.11 -28.49 14.09
CA ILE A 269 -1.68 -28.34 13.79
C ILE A 269 -0.95 -27.64 14.92
N LYS A 270 0.33 -27.96 15.09
CA LYS A 270 1.23 -27.23 15.98
C LYS A 270 2.26 -26.49 15.12
N ILE A 271 2.51 -25.26 15.49
CA ILE A 271 3.36 -24.33 14.74
C ILE A 271 4.46 -23.82 15.68
N THR A 272 5.72 -23.90 15.25
CA THR A 272 6.82 -23.20 15.90
C THR A 272 6.92 -21.80 15.35
N THR A 273 6.76 -20.78 16.21
CA THR A 273 6.75 -19.38 15.82
C THR A 273 8.13 -18.92 15.33
N THR A 274 8.16 -18.20 14.21
CA THR A 274 9.39 -17.66 13.60
C THR A 274 9.50 -16.15 13.75
N LYS A 275 8.39 -15.46 14.02
CA LYS A 275 8.34 -14.00 14.17
C LYS A 275 7.49 -13.60 15.36
N THR A 276 7.73 -12.39 15.88
CA THR A 276 6.88 -11.74 16.87
C THR A 276 5.57 -11.28 16.24
N ALA A 277 4.56 -11.00 17.05
CA ALA A 277 3.26 -10.50 16.60
C ALA A 277 3.37 -9.21 15.77
N ASP A 278 4.21 -8.26 16.18
CA ASP A 278 4.42 -6.97 15.50
C ASP A 278 5.08 -7.13 14.12
N ASN A 279 5.89 -8.18 13.95
CA ASN A 279 6.57 -8.51 12.70
C ASN A 279 5.85 -9.61 11.91
N SER A 280 4.64 -10.00 12.30
CA SER A 280 3.83 -10.97 11.59
C SER A 280 3.36 -10.45 10.23
N ALA A 281 3.00 -11.35 9.32
CA ALA A 281 2.49 -10.98 8.00
C ALA A 281 1.28 -10.04 8.09
N ALA A 282 0.35 -10.31 9.02
CA ALA A 282 -0.82 -9.48 9.24
C ALA A 282 -0.47 -8.07 9.72
N SER A 283 0.43 -7.93 10.70
CA SER A 283 0.86 -6.61 11.21
C SER A 283 1.57 -5.80 10.15
N ARG A 284 2.37 -6.44 9.30
CA ARG A 284 3.02 -5.76 8.16
C ARG A 284 2.01 -5.28 7.11
N ILE A 285 0.99 -6.07 6.82
CA ILE A 285 -0.11 -5.68 5.92
C ILE A 285 -0.80 -4.43 6.48
N LEU A 286 -1.14 -4.45 7.77
CA LEU A 286 -1.77 -3.33 8.45
C LEU A 286 -0.91 -2.05 8.36
N LYS A 287 0.38 -2.16 8.69
CA LYS A 287 1.33 -1.04 8.58
C LYS A 287 1.41 -0.49 7.16
N MET A 288 1.45 -1.35 6.12
CA MET A 288 1.44 -0.89 4.74
C MET A 288 0.16 -0.14 4.37
N VAL A 289 -0.99 -0.56 4.88
CA VAL A 289 -2.27 0.15 4.66
C VAL A 289 -2.25 1.50 5.36
N GLN A 290 -1.72 1.59 6.59
CA GLN A 290 -1.55 2.86 7.32
C GLN A 290 -0.56 3.80 6.60
N ASP A 291 0.62 3.30 6.20
CA ASP A 291 1.61 4.08 5.45
C ASP A 291 1.06 4.60 4.12
N SER A 292 0.05 3.91 3.55
CA SER A 292 -0.58 4.34 2.29
C SER A 292 -1.25 5.70 2.39
N GLN A 293 -1.67 6.11 3.57
CA GLN A 293 -2.28 7.43 3.80
C GLN A 293 -1.25 8.57 3.73
N GLN A 294 -0.01 8.32 4.09
CA GLN A 294 1.06 9.32 4.08
C GLN A 294 1.57 9.57 2.66
N ASN A 295 1.53 8.54 1.78
CA ASN A 295 2.05 8.59 0.41
C ASN A 295 1.00 9.05 -0.60
N LYS A 296 0.51 10.31 -0.44
CA LYS A 296 -0.50 10.92 -1.33
C LYS A 296 -0.02 11.00 -2.78
N GLY A 297 -0.90 10.63 -3.70
CA GLY A 297 -0.67 10.74 -5.14
C GLY A 297 -0.59 12.19 -5.63
N ASP A 298 -0.02 12.39 -6.82
CA ASP A 298 0.04 13.71 -7.44
C ASP A 298 -1.36 14.26 -7.75
N SER A 299 -2.30 13.38 -8.12
CA SER A 299 -3.71 13.75 -8.32
C SER A 299 -4.36 14.27 -7.05
N GLU A 300 -4.08 13.66 -5.91
CA GLU A 300 -4.60 14.07 -4.61
C GLU A 300 -4.01 15.41 -4.16
N LYS A 301 -2.68 15.59 -4.32
CA LYS A 301 -2.01 16.87 -4.08
C LYS A 301 -2.51 17.98 -5.02
N PHE A 302 -2.80 17.62 -6.28
CA PHE A 302 -3.36 18.55 -7.25
C PHE A 302 -4.75 19.02 -6.81
N ILE A 303 -5.62 18.12 -6.35
CA ILE A 303 -6.98 18.46 -5.91
C ILE A 303 -6.95 19.39 -4.71
N THR A 304 -6.11 19.12 -3.71
CA THR A 304 -5.96 20.02 -2.55
C THR A 304 -5.48 21.40 -2.98
N ARG A 305 -4.57 21.48 -3.94
CA ARG A 305 -4.10 22.76 -4.50
C ARG A 305 -5.18 23.43 -5.36
N PHE A 306 -5.91 22.65 -6.15
CA PHE A 306 -7.00 23.12 -7.00
C PHE A 306 -8.12 23.75 -6.14
N ALA A 307 -8.58 23.08 -5.08
CA ALA A 307 -9.61 23.61 -4.20
C ALA A 307 -9.21 24.96 -3.60
N ARG A 308 -7.96 25.11 -3.17
CA ARG A 308 -7.43 26.37 -2.60
C ARG A 308 -7.45 27.54 -3.59
N VAL A 309 -7.29 27.28 -4.89
CA VAL A 309 -7.29 28.32 -5.93
C VAL A 309 -8.69 28.53 -6.51
N TYR A 310 -9.43 27.45 -6.66
CA TYR A 310 -10.75 27.44 -7.27
C TYR A 310 -11.78 28.26 -6.47
N THR A 311 -11.85 28.07 -5.16
CA THR A 311 -12.84 28.75 -4.30
C THR A 311 -12.73 30.27 -4.36
N PRO A 312 -11.57 30.93 -4.22
CA PRO A 312 -11.47 32.38 -4.42
C PRO A 312 -11.88 32.85 -5.82
N ILE A 313 -11.55 32.10 -6.86
CA ILE A 313 -11.94 32.46 -8.24
C ILE A 313 -13.46 32.48 -8.38
N VAL A 314 -14.14 31.49 -7.83
CA VAL A 314 -15.60 31.40 -7.89
C VAL A 314 -16.26 32.53 -7.11
N VAL A 315 -15.73 32.88 -5.93
CA VAL A 315 -16.22 34.02 -5.17
C VAL A 315 -16.12 35.34 -5.97
N VAL A 316 -15.00 35.55 -6.65
CA VAL A 316 -14.84 36.71 -7.56
C VAL A 316 -15.87 36.67 -8.71
N ILE A 317 -16.07 35.49 -9.32
CA ILE A 317 -17.10 35.34 -10.38
C ILE A 317 -18.48 35.65 -9.84
N ALA A 318 -18.86 35.15 -8.65
CA ALA A 318 -20.15 35.45 -8.03
C ALA A 318 -20.33 36.93 -7.77
N ILE A 319 -19.31 37.63 -7.27
CA ILE A 319 -19.32 39.08 -7.10
C ILE A 319 -19.54 39.81 -8.45
N LEU A 320 -18.83 39.39 -9.50
CA LEU A 320 -18.98 39.97 -10.83
C LEU A 320 -20.39 39.72 -11.40
N VAL A 321 -20.99 38.55 -11.19
CA VAL A 321 -22.37 38.21 -11.58
C VAL A 321 -23.38 39.10 -10.84
N ALA A 322 -23.14 39.42 -9.58
CA ALA A 322 -24.02 40.31 -8.82
C ALA A 322 -23.87 41.78 -9.26
N VAL A 323 -22.65 42.26 -9.49
CA VAL A 323 -22.34 43.68 -9.65
C VAL A 323 -22.48 44.16 -11.10
N ILE A 324 -21.89 43.43 -12.07
CA ILE A 324 -21.85 43.92 -13.47
C ILE A 324 -23.25 44.17 -14.04
N PRO A 325 -24.20 43.23 -14.01
CA PRO A 325 -25.51 43.47 -14.58
C PRO A 325 -26.31 44.53 -13.84
N THR A 326 -26.07 44.67 -12.54
CA THR A 326 -26.71 45.72 -11.73
C THR A 326 -26.27 47.12 -12.17
N ILE A 327 -24.99 47.31 -12.52
CA ILE A 327 -24.46 48.57 -13.07
C ILE A 327 -25.13 48.89 -14.41
N PHE A 328 -25.47 47.89 -15.23
CA PHE A 328 -26.15 48.05 -16.52
C PHE A 328 -27.69 48.11 -16.40
N GLY A 329 -28.24 48.34 -15.20
CA GLY A 329 -29.67 48.54 -14.98
C GLY A 329 -30.46 47.28 -14.59
N GLY A 330 -29.81 46.21 -14.29
CA GLY A 330 -30.43 44.99 -13.74
C GLY A 330 -30.85 45.18 -12.27
N THR A 331 -31.91 44.48 -11.85
CA THR A 331 -32.37 44.51 -10.45
C THR A 331 -31.39 43.78 -9.56
N PHE A 332 -30.82 44.48 -8.54
CA PHE A 332 -29.78 43.97 -7.66
C PHE A 332 -30.17 42.66 -6.95
N SER A 333 -31.40 42.57 -6.42
CA SER A 333 -31.87 41.34 -5.73
C SER A 333 -31.87 40.11 -6.64
N VAL A 334 -32.26 40.26 -7.92
CA VAL A 334 -32.27 39.14 -8.89
C VAL A 334 -30.84 38.66 -9.18
N TRP A 335 -29.92 39.59 -9.41
CA TRP A 335 -28.54 39.24 -9.74
C TRP A 335 -27.75 38.75 -8.51
N LEU A 336 -28.07 39.30 -7.33
CA LEU A 336 -27.53 38.78 -6.07
C LEU A 336 -27.99 37.34 -5.83
N TYR A 337 -29.28 37.04 -6.03
CA TYR A 337 -29.79 35.67 -5.94
C TYR A 337 -29.06 34.69 -6.89
N ARG A 338 -28.91 35.08 -8.16
CA ARG A 338 -28.14 34.26 -9.12
C ARG A 338 -26.69 34.06 -8.71
N ALA A 339 -26.05 35.06 -8.18
CA ALA A 339 -24.70 34.99 -7.66
C ALA A 339 -24.59 34.04 -6.47
N LEU A 340 -25.58 34.03 -5.58
CA LEU A 340 -25.65 33.10 -4.44
C LEU A 340 -25.84 31.66 -4.91
N VAL A 341 -26.69 31.42 -5.92
CA VAL A 341 -26.83 30.08 -6.54
C VAL A 341 -25.51 29.63 -7.14
N CYS A 342 -24.78 30.49 -7.87
CA CYS A 342 -23.46 30.18 -8.40
C CYS A 342 -22.46 29.84 -7.27
N LEU A 343 -22.49 30.58 -6.17
CA LEU A 343 -21.62 30.40 -5.02
C LEU A 343 -21.83 29.01 -4.39
N VAL A 344 -23.09 28.67 -4.09
CA VAL A 344 -23.46 27.39 -3.48
C VAL A 344 -23.13 26.19 -4.41
N ALA A 345 -23.47 26.31 -5.71
CA ALA A 345 -23.23 25.24 -6.68
C ALA A 345 -21.75 24.95 -6.97
N SER A 346 -20.86 25.85 -6.56
CA SER A 346 -19.45 25.80 -6.97
C SER A 346 -18.52 25.08 -6.00
N CYS A 347 -18.98 24.58 -4.86
CA CYS A 347 -18.13 23.79 -3.94
C CYS A 347 -17.50 22.59 -4.66
N PRO A 348 -16.19 22.33 -4.57
CA PRO A 348 -15.57 21.17 -5.18
C PRO A 348 -15.69 19.87 -4.34
N CYS A 349 -16.63 19.77 -3.39
CA CYS A 349 -16.77 18.72 -2.38
C CYS A 349 -16.75 17.31 -2.99
N ALA A 350 -17.52 17.10 -4.06
CA ALA A 350 -17.56 15.82 -4.78
C ALA A 350 -16.18 15.33 -5.24
N ILE A 351 -15.27 16.24 -5.60
CA ILE A 351 -13.92 15.88 -6.06
C ILE A 351 -12.99 15.67 -4.87
N VAL A 352 -13.06 16.56 -3.87
CA VAL A 352 -12.17 16.54 -2.69
C VAL A 352 -12.31 15.24 -1.91
N ILE A 353 -13.51 14.70 -1.79
CA ILE A 353 -13.80 13.49 -1.00
C ILE A 353 -13.69 12.22 -1.84
N SER A 354 -14.26 12.22 -3.05
CA SER A 354 -14.33 10.98 -3.84
C SER A 354 -12.98 10.51 -4.39
N VAL A 355 -11.97 11.39 -4.54
CA VAL A 355 -10.66 10.99 -5.07
C VAL A 355 -9.80 10.26 -4.05
N PRO A 356 -9.58 10.76 -2.81
CA PRO A 356 -8.96 9.97 -1.76
C PRO A 356 -9.68 8.63 -1.55
N LEU A 357 -11.01 8.66 -1.50
CA LEU A 357 -11.82 7.46 -1.34
C LEU A 357 -11.60 6.44 -2.48
N ALA A 358 -11.43 6.91 -3.72
CA ALA A 358 -11.12 6.03 -4.85
C ALA A 358 -9.75 5.36 -4.71
N PHE A 359 -8.73 6.07 -4.20
CA PHE A 359 -7.44 5.48 -3.88
C PHE A 359 -7.58 4.43 -2.77
N PHE A 360 -8.25 4.76 -1.66
CA PHE A 360 -8.45 3.82 -0.57
C PHE A 360 -9.24 2.57 -0.99
N ALA A 361 -10.36 2.76 -1.67
CA ALA A 361 -11.15 1.66 -2.21
C ALA A 361 -10.34 0.80 -3.20
N GLY A 362 -9.49 1.43 -3.99
CA GLY A 362 -8.60 0.77 -4.94
C GLY A 362 -7.51 -0.05 -4.26
N ILE A 363 -6.85 0.49 -3.23
CA ILE A 363 -5.84 -0.19 -2.41
C ILE A 363 -6.48 -1.39 -1.71
N GLY A 364 -7.63 -1.20 -1.05
CA GLY A 364 -8.36 -2.29 -0.41
C GLY A 364 -8.81 -3.39 -1.40
N GLY A 365 -9.24 -3.01 -2.60
CA GLY A 365 -9.57 -3.96 -3.68
C GLY A 365 -8.36 -4.71 -4.25
N ALA A 366 -7.17 -4.09 -4.27
CA ALA A 366 -5.91 -4.70 -4.67
C ALA A 366 -5.40 -5.68 -3.60
N SER A 367 -5.49 -5.28 -2.32
CA SER A 367 -5.08 -6.11 -1.17
C SER A 367 -5.84 -7.44 -1.13
N LYS A 368 -7.15 -7.45 -1.43
CA LYS A 368 -7.96 -8.69 -1.57
C LYS A 368 -7.46 -9.65 -2.65
N ARG A 369 -6.52 -9.23 -3.49
CA ARG A 369 -5.87 -10.04 -4.53
C ARG A 369 -4.40 -10.31 -4.22
N GLY A 370 -3.98 -10.12 -2.97
CA GLY A 370 -2.60 -10.27 -2.58
C GLY A 370 -1.66 -9.21 -3.17
N ILE A 371 -2.18 -8.05 -3.60
CA ILE A 371 -1.39 -6.94 -4.14
C ILE A 371 -1.46 -5.78 -3.15
N MET A 372 -0.39 -5.57 -2.41
CA MET A 372 -0.30 -4.49 -1.42
C MET A 372 0.44 -3.30 -2.01
N ILE A 373 -0.11 -2.10 -1.88
CA ILE A 373 0.48 -0.86 -2.43
C ILE A 373 0.49 0.20 -1.34
N LYS A 374 1.66 0.77 -1.04
CA LYS A 374 1.89 1.72 0.05
C LYS A 374 1.39 3.16 -0.23
N GLY A 375 0.56 3.37 -1.25
CA GLY A 375 -0.04 4.70 -1.46
C GLY A 375 -0.47 5.04 -2.87
N GLY A 376 -1.26 6.11 -2.98
CA GLY A 376 -1.79 6.63 -4.25
C GLY A 376 -0.70 7.02 -5.25
N LYS A 377 0.42 7.55 -4.77
CA LYS A 377 1.59 7.88 -5.61
C LYS A 377 2.07 6.69 -6.43
N TYR A 378 2.13 5.51 -5.83
CA TYR A 378 2.63 4.30 -6.49
C TYR A 378 1.60 3.71 -7.46
N ILE A 379 0.30 3.84 -7.15
CA ILE A 379 -0.77 3.51 -8.10
C ILE A 379 -0.65 4.35 -9.37
N GLU A 380 -0.39 5.66 -9.24
CA GLU A 380 -0.17 6.54 -10.38
C GLU A 380 1.06 6.15 -11.19
N SER A 381 2.16 5.83 -10.51
CA SER A 381 3.41 5.40 -11.16
C SER A 381 3.19 4.11 -11.95
N VAL A 382 2.59 3.09 -11.33
CA VAL A 382 2.29 1.80 -12.00
C VAL A 382 1.31 1.98 -13.18
N ALA A 383 0.30 2.82 -13.02
CA ALA A 383 -0.65 3.08 -14.11
C ALA A 383 0.00 3.74 -15.34
N LYS A 384 1.00 4.61 -15.11
CA LYS A 384 1.77 5.32 -16.15
C LYS A 384 2.97 4.53 -16.67
N ALA A 385 3.36 3.44 -15.98
CA ALA A 385 4.58 2.69 -16.26
C ALA A 385 4.63 2.17 -17.70
N ASP A 386 5.76 2.45 -18.37
CA ASP A 386 6.11 1.94 -19.69
C ASP A 386 7.45 1.19 -19.70
N CYS A 387 8.16 1.12 -18.57
CA CYS A 387 9.36 0.32 -18.38
C CYS A 387 9.22 -0.57 -17.11
N PHE A 388 9.45 -1.87 -17.29
CA PHE A 388 9.50 -2.84 -16.20
C PHE A 388 10.89 -3.44 -16.12
N VAL A 389 11.50 -3.32 -14.96
CA VAL A 389 12.87 -3.74 -14.68
C VAL A 389 12.81 -4.89 -13.69
N PHE A 390 13.52 -5.98 -13.98
CA PHE A 390 13.50 -7.19 -13.18
C PHE A 390 14.90 -7.56 -12.72
N ASP A 391 15.03 -7.94 -11.46
CA ASP A 391 16.16 -8.79 -11.09
C ASP A 391 15.98 -10.19 -11.68
N LYS A 392 17.05 -10.92 -11.83
CA LYS A 392 16.99 -12.29 -12.34
C LYS A 392 16.62 -13.30 -11.25
N THR A 393 17.44 -13.34 -10.19
CA THR A 393 17.42 -14.41 -9.19
C THR A 393 16.26 -14.23 -8.22
N GLY A 394 15.48 -15.29 -7.96
CA GLY A 394 14.32 -15.18 -7.08
C GLY A 394 13.11 -14.46 -7.69
N THR A 395 13.32 -13.68 -8.76
CA THR A 395 12.27 -12.88 -9.44
C THR A 395 11.83 -13.54 -10.75
N LEU A 396 12.64 -13.49 -11.82
CA LEU A 396 12.34 -14.19 -13.08
C LEU A 396 12.54 -15.70 -12.96
N THR A 397 13.32 -16.12 -11.97
CA THR A 397 13.67 -17.50 -11.65
C THR A 397 13.17 -17.87 -10.25
N ASN A 398 13.18 -19.17 -9.94
CA ASN A 398 12.66 -19.68 -8.67
C ASN A 398 13.60 -19.45 -7.46
N GLY A 399 14.83 -18.97 -7.68
CA GLY A 399 15.86 -18.88 -6.64
C GLY A 399 16.39 -20.25 -6.19
N LYS A 400 15.91 -21.35 -6.79
CA LYS A 400 16.31 -22.71 -6.46
C LYS A 400 17.22 -23.26 -7.54
N ILE A 401 18.47 -23.48 -7.19
CA ILE A 401 19.47 -24.09 -8.07
C ILE A 401 19.08 -25.53 -8.35
N LYS A 402 19.08 -25.92 -9.62
CA LYS A 402 18.87 -27.30 -10.05
C LYS A 402 19.93 -27.72 -11.05
N VAL A 403 20.26 -29.01 -11.05
CA VAL A 403 21.08 -29.63 -12.09
C VAL A 403 20.29 -29.64 -13.40
N THR A 404 20.81 -28.95 -14.41
CA THR A 404 20.16 -28.86 -15.73
C THR A 404 20.78 -29.82 -16.76
N LYS A 405 22.07 -30.11 -16.63
CA LYS A 405 22.79 -31.01 -17.54
C LYS A 405 23.98 -31.66 -16.82
N VAL A 406 24.24 -32.93 -17.12
CA VAL A 406 25.48 -33.63 -16.78
C VAL A 406 26.22 -33.85 -18.08
N THR A 407 27.50 -33.55 -18.13
CA THR A 407 28.33 -33.66 -19.34
C THR A 407 29.56 -34.54 -19.04
N SER A 408 29.81 -35.51 -19.86
CA SER A 408 31.04 -36.33 -19.81
C SER A 408 32.12 -35.70 -20.69
N TYR A 409 33.32 -35.59 -20.17
CA TYR A 409 34.52 -35.14 -20.90
C TYR A 409 35.50 -36.32 -21.15
N GLY A 410 35.08 -37.57 -20.82
CA GLY A 410 35.85 -38.78 -20.96
C GLY A 410 34.95 -40.00 -21.27
N GLU A 411 35.31 -41.17 -20.79
CA GLU A 411 34.58 -42.43 -21.02
C GLU A 411 33.52 -42.73 -19.96
N MET A 412 33.43 -41.92 -18.92
CA MET A 412 32.49 -42.13 -17.80
C MET A 412 31.06 -41.75 -18.19
N SER A 413 30.09 -42.56 -17.75
CA SER A 413 28.67 -42.26 -18.01
C SER A 413 28.19 -41.04 -17.22
N GLU A 414 27.14 -40.35 -17.71
CA GLU A 414 26.51 -39.21 -17.01
C GLU A 414 25.99 -39.62 -15.63
N ASN A 415 25.45 -40.83 -15.49
CA ASN A 415 24.99 -41.36 -14.21
C ASN A 415 26.14 -41.60 -13.22
N ASP A 416 27.31 -42.08 -13.68
CA ASP A 416 28.46 -42.24 -12.81
C ASP A 416 29.05 -40.89 -12.38
N ILE A 417 29.09 -39.89 -13.27
CA ILE A 417 29.49 -38.54 -12.94
C ILE A 417 28.57 -37.97 -11.85
N LEU A 418 27.25 -38.12 -12.01
CA LEU A 418 26.28 -37.67 -11.01
C LEU A 418 26.45 -38.41 -9.68
N LYS A 419 26.69 -39.74 -9.73
CA LYS A 419 26.94 -40.60 -8.57
C LYS A 419 28.16 -40.13 -7.77
N TYR A 420 29.29 -39.95 -8.41
CA TYR A 420 30.53 -39.56 -7.73
C TYR A 420 30.49 -38.11 -7.24
N CYS A 421 29.85 -37.18 -7.99
CA CYS A 421 29.62 -35.83 -7.50
C CYS A 421 28.71 -35.82 -6.29
N ALA A 422 27.59 -36.56 -6.30
CA ALA A 422 26.66 -36.63 -5.16
C ALA A 422 27.32 -37.27 -3.94
N THR A 423 28.18 -38.30 -4.13
CA THR A 423 28.95 -38.95 -3.06
C THR A 423 29.97 -37.98 -2.46
N ALA A 424 30.72 -37.23 -3.27
CA ALA A 424 31.71 -36.29 -2.81
C ALA A 424 31.07 -35.10 -2.07
N GLU A 425 29.86 -34.68 -2.48
CA GLU A 425 29.11 -33.58 -1.89
C GLU A 425 28.16 -33.97 -0.75
N GLU A 426 28.26 -35.24 -0.26
CA GLU A 426 27.29 -35.80 0.71
C GLU A 426 27.19 -34.96 1.98
N TYR A 427 28.32 -34.49 2.52
CA TYR A 427 28.39 -33.73 3.75
C TYR A 427 28.37 -32.18 3.54
N SER A 428 28.42 -31.70 2.30
CA SER A 428 28.38 -30.29 2.01
C SER A 428 26.99 -29.72 2.18
N ALA A 429 26.90 -28.56 2.87
CA ALA A 429 25.69 -27.78 3.03
C ALA A 429 25.48 -26.78 1.88
N HIS A 430 26.41 -26.69 0.93
CA HIS A 430 26.37 -25.72 -0.16
C HIS A 430 25.13 -25.93 -1.04
N PRO A 431 24.43 -24.85 -1.51
CA PRO A 431 23.23 -24.97 -2.35
C PRO A 431 23.42 -25.79 -3.62
N ILE A 432 24.60 -25.75 -4.23
CA ILE A 432 24.98 -26.57 -5.39
C ILE A 432 25.03 -28.04 -5.01
N ALA A 433 25.64 -28.39 -3.88
CA ALA A 433 25.69 -29.74 -3.37
C ALA A 433 24.29 -30.32 -3.13
N GLN A 434 23.40 -29.52 -2.53
CA GLN A 434 22.01 -29.91 -2.32
C GLN A 434 21.29 -30.20 -3.66
N ALA A 435 21.53 -29.38 -4.69
CA ALA A 435 20.96 -29.58 -6.02
C ALA A 435 21.46 -30.89 -6.67
N ILE A 436 22.76 -31.20 -6.51
CA ILE A 436 23.37 -32.44 -7.03
C ILE A 436 22.79 -33.64 -6.29
N LYS A 437 22.73 -33.63 -4.96
CA LYS A 437 22.11 -34.67 -4.13
C LYS A 437 20.65 -34.91 -4.49
N GLN A 438 19.88 -33.82 -4.64
CA GLN A 438 18.46 -33.93 -5.04
C GLN A 438 18.29 -34.57 -6.43
N LYS A 439 19.14 -34.20 -7.39
CA LYS A 439 19.10 -34.77 -8.74
C LYS A 439 19.44 -36.28 -8.71
N ALA A 440 20.48 -36.68 -7.97
CA ALA A 440 20.84 -38.09 -7.79
C ALA A 440 19.68 -38.89 -7.17
N LYS A 441 19.01 -38.34 -6.15
CA LYS A 441 17.83 -38.95 -5.52
C LYS A 441 16.66 -39.11 -6.50
N LEU A 442 16.39 -38.12 -7.34
CA LEU A 442 15.32 -38.16 -8.35
C LEU A 442 15.57 -39.18 -9.43
N GLU A 443 16.83 -39.41 -9.79
CA GLU A 443 17.22 -40.41 -10.81
C GLU A 443 17.52 -41.79 -10.20
N ASN A 444 17.27 -41.97 -8.90
CA ASN A 444 17.53 -43.20 -8.14
C ASN A 444 19.00 -43.66 -8.27
N VAL A 445 19.94 -42.72 -8.32
CA VAL A 445 21.37 -42.99 -8.33
C VAL A 445 21.84 -43.21 -6.89
N GLU A 446 22.30 -44.42 -6.59
CA GLU A 446 22.85 -44.78 -5.28
C GLU A 446 24.21 -44.10 -5.07
N THR A 447 24.35 -43.36 -3.98
CA THR A 447 25.63 -42.77 -3.54
C THR A 447 26.50 -43.83 -2.86
N LEU A 448 27.81 -43.66 -2.94
CA LEU A 448 28.78 -44.48 -2.24
C LEU A 448 29.14 -43.88 -0.90
N LYS A 449 29.96 -44.57 -0.13
CA LYS A 449 30.53 -44.01 1.10
C LYS A 449 31.92 -43.44 0.78
N ALA A 450 32.17 -42.20 1.15
CA ALA A 450 33.48 -41.57 1.08
C ALA A 450 34.33 -42.00 2.30
N ASP A 451 35.60 -42.39 2.05
CA ASP A 451 36.55 -42.82 3.10
C ASP A 451 37.19 -41.58 3.79
N ASP A 452 37.41 -40.51 3.06
CA ASP A 452 37.90 -39.22 3.56
C ASP A 452 37.17 -38.07 2.86
N TYR A 453 37.00 -36.96 3.57
CA TYR A 453 36.25 -35.79 3.09
C TYR A 453 36.92 -34.48 3.54
N GLN A 454 37.22 -33.62 2.60
CA GLN A 454 37.74 -32.28 2.88
C GLN A 454 37.04 -31.24 2.03
N GLU A 455 36.41 -30.25 2.69
CA GLU A 455 35.84 -29.09 2.04
C GLU A 455 36.79 -27.89 2.16
N LYS A 456 37.16 -27.28 1.02
CA LYS A 456 37.99 -26.07 0.98
C LYS A 456 37.15 -24.91 0.47
N ALA A 457 36.89 -23.96 1.34
CA ALA A 457 36.12 -22.78 1.01
C ALA A 457 36.65 -22.09 -0.27
N GLY A 458 35.75 -21.87 -1.25
CA GLY A 458 36.08 -21.28 -2.54
C GLY A 458 36.73 -22.21 -3.58
N ASN A 459 37.12 -23.44 -3.22
CA ASN A 459 37.76 -24.38 -4.14
C ASN A 459 36.93 -25.65 -4.42
N GLY A 460 35.98 -25.99 -3.55
CA GLY A 460 35.16 -27.17 -3.69
C GLY A 460 35.50 -28.26 -2.68
N VAL A 461 35.10 -29.48 -2.99
CA VAL A 461 35.19 -30.65 -2.11
C VAL A 461 36.13 -31.67 -2.71
N THR A 462 36.92 -32.30 -1.85
CA THR A 462 37.76 -33.46 -2.20
C THR A 462 37.33 -34.63 -1.32
N ALA A 463 37.12 -35.80 -1.96
CA ALA A 463 36.75 -37.02 -1.28
C ALA A 463 37.55 -38.22 -1.81
N ILE A 464 37.92 -39.15 -0.95
CA ILE A 464 38.52 -40.44 -1.34
C ILE A 464 37.40 -41.46 -1.44
N ILE A 465 37.22 -42.03 -2.62
CA ILE A 465 36.20 -43.06 -2.90
C ILE A 465 36.89 -44.20 -3.61
N ASP A 466 36.78 -45.42 -3.07
CA ASP A 466 37.45 -46.63 -3.60
C ASP A 466 38.96 -46.43 -3.88
N GLY A 467 39.65 -45.71 -2.98
CA GLY A 467 41.10 -45.46 -3.07
C GLY A 467 41.53 -44.43 -4.12
N LYS A 468 40.61 -43.77 -4.82
CA LYS A 468 40.90 -42.69 -5.77
C LYS A 468 40.45 -41.32 -5.21
N ASN A 469 41.17 -40.29 -5.63
CA ASN A 469 40.86 -38.92 -5.19
C ASN A 469 39.89 -38.24 -6.16
N TYR A 470 38.69 -37.93 -5.67
CA TYR A 470 37.65 -37.21 -6.40
C TYR A 470 37.59 -35.77 -5.92
N THR A 471 37.75 -34.81 -6.84
CA THR A 471 37.62 -33.39 -6.53
C THR A 471 36.44 -32.82 -7.31
N VAL A 472 35.51 -32.21 -6.60
CA VAL A 472 34.33 -31.54 -7.15
C VAL A 472 34.43 -30.05 -6.86
N GLY A 473 34.43 -29.21 -7.90
CA GLY A 473 34.51 -27.76 -7.67
C GLY A 473 34.43 -26.91 -8.93
N HIS A 474 34.80 -25.66 -8.83
CA HIS A 474 34.62 -24.67 -9.89
C HIS A 474 35.74 -24.70 -10.95
N ILE A 475 35.56 -23.94 -12.05
CA ILE A 475 36.47 -23.86 -13.21
C ILE A 475 37.94 -23.52 -12.85
N GLY A 476 38.17 -22.87 -11.71
CA GLY A 476 39.51 -22.51 -11.23
C GLY A 476 40.38 -23.73 -10.90
N LEU A 477 39.81 -24.91 -10.69
CA LEU A 477 40.53 -26.15 -10.44
C LEU A 477 41.11 -26.78 -11.72
N LEU A 478 40.69 -26.32 -12.89
CA LEU A 478 41.04 -26.88 -14.17
C LEU A 478 42.37 -26.33 -14.72
N SER A 479 43.09 -27.21 -15.45
CA SER A 479 44.22 -26.77 -16.24
C SER A 479 43.78 -25.86 -17.42
N GLU A 480 44.70 -25.04 -17.94
CA GLU A 480 44.41 -24.16 -19.09
C GLU A 480 44.01 -24.95 -20.36
N GLU A 481 44.46 -26.19 -20.46
CA GLU A 481 44.08 -27.11 -21.57
C GLU A 481 42.65 -27.60 -21.40
N ASP A 482 42.23 -27.95 -20.17
CA ASP A 482 40.89 -28.45 -19.89
C ASP A 482 39.85 -27.32 -19.98
N LYS A 483 40.21 -26.11 -19.59
CA LYS A 483 39.34 -24.91 -19.77
C LYS A 483 38.92 -24.70 -21.22
N LYS A 484 39.82 -25.05 -22.20
CA LYS A 484 39.53 -24.93 -23.64
C LYS A 484 38.53 -25.97 -24.15
N LYS A 485 38.37 -27.10 -23.43
CA LYS A 485 37.40 -28.15 -23.79
C LYS A 485 35.99 -27.80 -23.39
N ILE A 486 35.79 -26.79 -22.51
CA ILE A 486 34.48 -26.43 -21.99
C ILE A 486 33.82 -25.46 -22.96
N THR A 487 32.77 -25.93 -23.62
CA THR A 487 31.99 -25.14 -24.59
C THR A 487 30.57 -24.80 -24.12
N ASP A 488 30.14 -25.43 -23.00
CA ASP A 488 28.81 -25.32 -22.45
C ASP A 488 28.74 -24.55 -21.10
N ASP A 489 27.57 -24.47 -20.50
CA ASP A 489 27.27 -23.74 -19.25
C ASP A 489 27.65 -24.52 -17.98
N THR A 490 28.56 -25.51 -18.07
CA THR A 490 29.02 -26.32 -16.95
C THR A 490 29.63 -25.45 -15.87
N SER A 491 29.19 -25.63 -14.65
CA SER A 491 29.56 -24.80 -13.50
C SER A 491 30.36 -25.54 -12.44
N VAL A 492 30.18 -26.85 -12.35
CA VAL A 492 30.85 -27.77 -11.41
C VAL A 492 31.56 -28.85 -12.19
N PHE A 493 32.79 -29.14 -11.85
CA PHE A 493 33.67 -30.05 -12.54
C PHE A 493 34.09 -31.19 -11.63
N LEU A 494 34.08 -32.40 -12.15
CA LEU A 494 34.57 -33.62 -11.51
C LEU A 494 35.97 -33.94 -12.05
N LEU A 495 36.93 -33.97 -11.15
CA LEU A 495 38.29 -34.45 -11.43
C LEU A 495 38.53 -35.73 -10.65
N ILE A 496 39.18 -36.71 -11.30
CA ILE A 496 39.67 -37.92 -10.67
C ILE A 496 41.18 -37.91 -10.79
N ASP A 497 41.89 -37.98 -9.65
CA ASP A 497 43.34 -37.88 -9.57
C ASP A 497 43.91 -36.69 -10.38
N GLY A 498 43.19 -35.53 -10.32
CA GLY A 498 43.54 -34.29 -10.99
C GLY A 498 43.21 -34.21 -12.49
N LYS A 499 42.58 -35.22 -13.07
CA LYS A 499 42.15 -35.24 -14.49
C LYS A 499 40.67 -34.91 -14.60
N LEU A 500 40.29 -34.05 -15.52
CA LEU A 500 38.89 -33.72 -15.82
C LEU A 500 38.18 -34.90 -16.43
N VAL A 501 37.10 -35.37 -15.81
CA VAL A 501 36.28 -36.50 -16.25
C VAL A 501 34.88 -36.08 -16.65
N GLY A 502 34.28 -35.16 -15.92
CA GLY A 502 32.93 -34.73 -16.18
C GLY A 502 32.61 -33.37 -15.58
N GLY A 503 31.40 -32.93 -15.84
CA GLY A 503 30.91 -31.69 -15.28
C GLY A 503 29.40 -31.63 -15.18
N ILE A 504 28.92 -30.79 -14.29
CA ILE A 504 27.51 -30.58 -14.00
C ILE A 504 27.18 -29.11 -14.23
N ALA A 505 26.19 -28.86 -15.08
CA ALA A 505 25.61 -27.55 -15.22
C ALA A 505 24.50 -27.36 -14.18
N VAL A 506 24.66 -26.35 -13.37
CA VAL A 506 23.64 -25.94 -12.37
C VAL A 506 23.16 -24.56 -12.70
N ASN A 507 21.85 -24.41 -12.81
CA ASN A 507 21.22 -23.15 -13.13
C ASN A 507 20.00 -22.96 -12.25
N ASP A 508 19.67 -21.70 -12.01
CA ASP A 508 18.40 -21.33 -11.43
C ASP A 508 17.31 -21.45 -12.51
N THR A 509 16.22 -22.10 -12.18
CA THR A 509 15.16 -22.39 -13.14
C THR A 509 14.22 -21.21 -13.34
N ILE A 510 13.95 -20.86 -14.59
CA ILE A 510 12.96 -19.82 -14.95
C ILE A 510 11.59 -20.25 -14.43
N ARG A 511 10.84 -19.34 -13.80
CA ARG A 511 9.47 -19.59 -13.40
C ARG A 511 8.60 -19.84 -14.63
N THR A 512 7.70 -20.82 -14.54
CA THR A 512 6.86 -21.25 -15.67
C THR A 512 5.92 -20.15 -16.17
N GLU A 513 5.54 -19.21 -15.29
CA GLU A 513 4.69 -18.07 -15.58
C GLU A 513 5.42 -16.89 -16.24
N THR A 514 6.74 -16.74 -16.06
CA THR A 514 7.51 -15.58 -16.51
C THR A 514 7.27 -15.20 -17.98
N PRO A 515 7.35 -16.10 -18.97
CA PRO A 515 7.14 -15.70 -20.37
C PRO A 515 5.72 -15.17 -20.63
N LYS A 516 4.72 -15.74 -19.97
CA LYS A 516 3.31 -15.32 -20.12
C LYS A 516 3.10 -13.94 -19.49
N VAL A 517 3.67 -13.70 -18.32
CA VAL A 517 3.60 -12.42 -17.62
C VAL A 517 4.24 -11.30 -18.42
N LEU A 518 5.47 -11.52 -18.92
CA LEU A 518 6.18 -10.52 -19.72
C LEU A 518 5.45 -10.21 -21.03
N LYS A 519 4.85 -11.23 -21.67
CA LYS A 519 3.97 -11.00 -22.82
C LYS A 519 2.77 -10.14 -22.46
N SER A 520 2.08 -10.43 -21.35
CA SER A 520 0.95 -9.64 -20.88
C SER A 520 1.33 -8.17 -20.58
N LEU A 521 2.51 -7.92 -20.02
CA LEU A 521 2.99 -6.56 -19.78
C LEU A 521 3.24 -5.80 -21.10
N LYS A 522 3.74 -6.48 -22.15
CA LYS A 522 3.85 -5.88 -23.50
C LYS A 522 2.48 -5.52 -24.06
N GLU A 523 1.51 -6.42 -23.94
CA GLU A 523 0.11 -6.17 -24.38
C GLU A 523 -0.52 -5.02 -23.58
N LEU A 524 -0.12 -4.83 -22.33
CA LEU A 524 -0.49 -3.68 -21.51
C LEU A 524 0.31 -2.41 -21.83
N GLY A 525 1.17 -2.40 -22.85
CA GLY A 525 1.85 -1.21 -23.36
C GLY A 525 3.22 -0.94 -22.72
N ALA A 526 3.85 -1.95 -22.12
CA ALA A 526 5.26 -1.84 -21.75
C ALA A 526 6.14 -1.67 -22.99
N LYS A 527 6.93 -0.61 -23.02
CA LYS A 527 7.90 -0.34 -24.11
C LYS A 527 9.15 -1.19 -23.91
N ASP A 528 9.67 -1.18 -22.68
CA ASP A 528 10.87 -1.89 -22.32
C ASP A 528 10.62 -2.88 -21.17
N LEU A 529 11.09 -4.10 -21.39
CA LEU A 529 11.22 -5.13 -20.37
C LEU A 529 12.71 -5.35 -20.16
N VAL A 530 13.23 -4.94 -19.03
CA VAL A 530 14.66 -4.86 -18.74
C VAL A 530 15.04 -5.89 -17.71
N MET A 531 16.18 -6.56 -17.86
CA MET A 531 16.76 -7.40 -16.82
C MET A 531 18.10 -6.82 -16.36
N LEU A 532 18.25 -6.63 -15.04
CA LEU A 532 19.50 -6.26 -14.38
C LEU A 532 20.01 -7.47 -13.60
N THR A 533 21.24 -7.91 -13.85
CA THR A 533 21.79 -9.09 -13.17
C THR A 533 23.31 -9.00 -12.98
N GLY A 534 23.81 -9.54 -11.87
CA GLY A 534 25.24 -9.78 -11.65
C GLY A 534 25.81 -10.99 -12.40
N ASP A 535 24.96 -11.81 -13.01
CA ASP A 535 25.41 -13.00 -13.74
C ASP A 535 26.18 -12.65 -15.00
N ASN A 536 26.94 -13.64 -15.49
CA ASN A 536 27.67 -13.51 -16.74
C ASN A 536 26.73 -13.37 -17.95
N LYS A 537 27.22 -12.73 -18.99
CA LYS A 537 26.47 -12.40 -20.20
C LYS A 537 25.79 -13.61 -20.84
N LYS A 538 26.48 -14.76 -20.96
CA LYS A 538 25.94 -15.97 -21.61
C LYS A 538 24.70 -16.52 -20.88
N LYS A 539 24.77 -16.65 -19.54
CA LYS A 539 23.64 -17.12 -18.71
C LYS A 539 22.46 -16.14 -18.78
N ALA A 540 22.75 -14.85 -18.72
CA ALA A 540 21.74 -13.81 -18.78
C ALA A 540 21.04 -13.76 -20.16
N GLU A 541 21.75 -13.89 -21.27
CA GLU A 541 21.21 -13.97 -22.62
C GLU A 541 20.29 -15.18 -22.83
N SER A 542 20.61 -16.32 -22.24
CA SER A 542 19.76 -17.52 -22.28
C SER A 542 18.41 -17.26 -21.63
N VAL A 543 18.40 -16.64 -20.45
CA VAL A 543 17.17 -16.26 -19.74
C VAL A 543 16.39 -15.22 -20.54
N ALA A 544 17.05 -14.20 -21.07
CA ALA A 544 16.41 -13.13 -21.84
C ALA A 544 15.69 -13.66 -23.08
N LYS A 545 16.30 -14.58 -23.83
CA LYS A 545 15.70 -15.23 -25.02
C LYS A 545 14.44 -16.03 -24.66
N LEU A 546 14.46 -16.77 -23.56
CA LEU A 546 13.34 -17.61 -23.14
C LEU A 546 12.18 -16.82 -22.55
N THR A 547 12.46 -15.66 -21.96
CA THR A 547 11.47 -14.84 -21.25
C THR A 547 10.88 -13.72 -22.07
N GLY A 548 11.57 -13.27 -23.15
CA GLY A 548 11.13 -12.16 -23.98
C GLY A 548 11.54 -10.78 -23.45
N ILE A 549 12.59 -10.71 -22.64
CA ILE A 549 13.26 -9.48 -22.20
C ILE A 549 13.75 -8.68 -23.42
N THR A 550 13.56 -7.37 -23.43
CA THR A 550 13.94 -6.49 -24.54
C THR A 550 15.33 -5.88 -24.38
N LYS A 551 15.74 -5.59 -23.14
CA LYS A 551 17.05 -5.04 -22.80
C LYS A 551 17.69 -5.82 -21.66
N LEU A 552 18.98 -6.07 -21.77
CA LEU A 552 19.74 -6.86 -20.80
C LEU A 552 21.00 -6.14 -20.37
N PHE A 553 21.22 -6.04 -19.07
CA PHE A 553 22.45 -5.60 -18.45
C PHE A 553 22.98 -6.71 -17.53
N SER A 554 24.16 -7.20 -17.80
CA SER A 554 24.79 -8.35 -17.12
C SER A 554 26.15 -7.99 -16.54
N ASN A 555 26.70 -8.84 -15.67
CA ASN A 555 27.94 -8.61 -14.91
C ASN A 555 27.90 -7.34 -14.04
N LEU A 556 26.72 -6.96 -13.54
CA LEU A 556 26.55 -5.71 -12.78
C LEU A 556 26.93 -5.89 -11.31
N LEU A 557 27.69 -4.96 -10.79
CA LEU A 557 27.82 -4.76 -9.35
C LEU A 557 26.58 -4.02 -8.80
N PRO A 558 26.27 -4.10 -7.51
CA PRO A 558 25.11 -3.42 -6.92
C PRO A 558 25.02 -1.92 -7.27
N ASN A 559 26.14 -1.20 -7.22
CA ASN A 559 26.20 0.22 -7.56
C ASN A 559 25.92 0.51 -9.04
N GLU A 560 26.22 -0.45 -9.93
CA GLU A 560 25.96 -0.31 -11.36
C GLU A 560 24.49 -0.55 -11.68
N LYS A 561 23.81 -1.46 -10.94
CA LYS A 561 22.37 -1.62 -11.03
C LYS A 561 21.64 -0.30 -10.72
N VAL A 562 22.08 0.43 -9.68
CA VAL A 562 21.53 1.74 -9.30
C VAL A 562 21.70 2.74 -10.44
N LYS A 563 22.88 2.86 -11.04
CA LYS A 563 23.13 3.78 -12.16
C LYS A 563 22.24 3.49 -13.38
N HIS A 564 22.14 2.23 -13.76
CA HIS A 564 21.26 1.84 -14.88
C HIS A 564 19.79 2.12 -14.58
N MET A 565 19.35 1.95 -13.33
CA MET A 565 18.02 2.31 -12.91
C MET A 565 17.75 3.81 -13.03
N GLU A 566 18.72 4.67 -12.64
CA GLU A 566 18.62 6.13 -12.82
C GLU A 566 18.52 6.55 -14.30
N GLU A 567 19.26 5.90 -15.18
CA GLU A 567 19.19 6.16 -16.62
C GLU A 567 17.84 5.76 -17.20
N LEU A 568 17.33 4.60 -16.81
CA LEU A 568 16.01 4.12 -17.22
C LEU A 568 14.90 5.06 -16.73
N LYS A 569 14.99 5.54 -15.51
CA LYS A 569 14.03 6.48 -14.91
C LYS A 569 13.98 7.81 -15.67
N LYS A 570 15.11 8.32 -16.13
CA LYS A 570 15.17 9.56 -16.95
C LYS A 570 14.59 9.39 -18.36
N SER A 571 14.62 8.17 -18.90
CA SER A 571 14.23 7.89 -20.31
C SER A 571 12.78 7.41 -20.48
N HIS A 572 12.07 7.11 -19.38
CA HIS A 572 10.72 6.56 -19.40
C HIS A 572 9.73 7.42 -18.62
N LYS A 573 8.43 7.20 -18.85
CA LYS A 573 7.36 7.93 -18.14
C LYS A 573 7.27 7.56 -16.67
N ALA A 574 7.42 6.28 -16.38
CA ALA A 574 7.55 5.71 -15.05
C ALA A 574 8.16 4.31 -15.15
N THR A 575 8.94 3.96 -14.16
CA THR A 575 9.67 2.70 -14.08
C THR A 575 9.15 1.88 -12.90
N VAL A 576 8.93 0.58 -13.12
CA VAL A 576 8.62 -0.38 -12.06
C VAL A 576 9.77 -1.35 -11.96
N PHE A 577 10.39 -1.44 -10.78
CA PHE A 577 11.40 -2.46 -10.50
C PHE A 577 10.77 -3.61 -9.72
N VAL A 578 11.08 -4.85 -10.07
CA VAL A 578 10.60 -6.05 -9.40
C VAL A 578 11.79 -6.88 -8.95
N GLY A 579 11.86 -7.17 -7.67
CA GLY A 579 12.96 -7.93 -7.06
C GLY A 579 12.52 -8.73 -5.83
N ASP A 580 13.39 -9.62 -5.35
CA ASP A 580 13.19 -10.38 -4.09
C ASP A 580 13.69 -9.61 -2.85
N GLY A 581 14.45 -8.58 -3.06
CA GLY A 581 14.68 -7.45 -2.16
C GLY A 581 15.85 -7.48 -1.21
N ILE A 582 16.53 -8.58 -0.96
CA ILE A 582 17.65 -8.57 0.02
C ILE A 582 18.83 -7.77 -0.53
N ASN A 583 19.20 -8.02 -1.79
CA ASN A 583 20.34 -7.38 -2.44
C ASN A 583 19.96 -6.14 -3.27
N ASP A 584 18.68 -5.98 -3.56
CA ASP A 584 18.16 -4.98 -4.50
C ASP A 584 17.43 -3.81 -3.82
N ALA A 585 17.39 -3.76 -2.48
CA ALA A 585 16.74 -2.70 -1.73
C ALA A 585 17.06 -1.28 -2.22
N PRO A 586 18.32 -0.91 -2.56
CA PRO A 586 18.63 0.40 -3.11
C PRO A 586 18.01 0.66 -4.48
N VAL A 587 17.91 -0.36 -5.32
CA VAL A 587 17.31 -0.26 -6.67
C VAL A 587 15.78 -0.20 -6.58
N ILE A 588 15.20 -0.98 -5.66
CA ILE A 588 13.77 -0.96 -5.34
C ILE A 588 13.36 0.45 -4.89
N ALA A 589 14.06 1.03 -3.93
CA ALA A 589 13.77 2.37 -3.39
C ALA A 589 13.95 3.50 -4.43
N LEU A 590 14.77 3.29 -5.44
CA LEU A 590 15.05 4.30 -6.48
C LEU A 590 13.98 4.33 -7.58
N ALA A 591 13.30 3.21 -7.85
CA ALA A 591 12.27 3.11 -8.88
C ALA A 591 11.13 4.11 -8.63
N ASP A 592 10.28 4.36 -9.64
CA ASP A 592 9.04 5.12 -9.43
C ASP A 592 8.00 4.28 -8.69
N CYS A 593 8.12 2.94 -8.77
CA CYS A 593 7.48 1.99 -7.90
C CYS A 593 8.37 0.73 -7.79
N GLY A 594 8.88 0.47 -6.60
CA GLY A 594 9.60 -0.74 -6.25
C GLY A 594 8.65 -1.82 -5.78
N VAL A 595 8.73 -3.03 -6.34
CA VAL A 595 7.85 -4.16 -6.06
C VAL A 595 8.65 -5.31 -5.48
N ALA A 596 8.29 -5.74 -4.27
CA ALA A 596 8.85 -6.94 -3.66
C ALA A 596 8.04 -8.20 -3.99
N MET A 597 8.75 -9.32 -4.14
CA MET A 597 8.19 -10.63 -4.39
C MET A 597 7.99 -11.40 -3.09
N GLY A 598 6.72 -11.55 -2.64
CA GLY A 598 6.38 -12.29 -1.42
C GLY A 598 6.64 -11.53 -0.12
N LEU A 599 6.25 -12.14 0.99
CA LEU A 599 6.36 -11.59 2.34
C LEU A 599 7.59 -12.13 3.11
N GLY A 600 8.57 -12.71 2.39
CA GLY A 600 9.66 -13.46 3.02
C GLY A 600 10.78 -12.61 3.63
N SER A 601 11.10 -11.44 3.06
CA SER A 601 12.21 -10.58 3.50
C SER A 601 11.71 -9.26 4.04
N ASP A 602 11.95 -9.00 5.32
CA ASP A 602 11.53 -7.75 5.98
C ASP A 602 12.18 -6.52 5.33
N ALA A 603 13.48 -6.60 5.01
CA ALA A 603 14.20 -5.52 4.35
C ALA A 603 13.65 -5.20 2.94
N ALA A 604 13.20 -6.23 2.20
CA ALA A 604 12.56 -6.04 0.89
C ALA A 604 11.22 -5.34 1.00
N ILE A 605 10.40 -5.78 1.96
CA ILE A 605 9.08 -5.22 2.20
C ILE A 605 9.21 -3.76 2.65
N GLU A 606 10.15 -3.46 3.54
CA GLU A 606 10.38 -2.09 4.03
C GLU A 606 10.83 -1.15 2.91
N ALA A 607 11.75 -1.61 2.07
CA ALA A 607 12.27 -0.83 0.94
C ALA A 607 11.30 -0.70 -0.24
N SER A 608 10.30 -1.59 -0.35
CA SER A 608 9.38 -1.62 -1.49
C SER A 608 8.20 -0.67 -1.32
N ASP A 609 7.63 -0.26 -2.44
CA ASP A 609 6.42 0.57 -2.54
C ASP A 609 5.16 -0.28 -2.75
N ALA A 610 5.35 -1.50 -3.24
CA ALA A 610 4.30 -2.50 -3.40
C ALA A 610 4.86 -3.91 -3.17
N VAL A 611 3.98 -4.84 -2.77
CA VAL A 611 4.33 -6.24 -2.51
C VAL A 611 3.33 -7.16 -3.21
N LEU A 612 3.85 -8.18 -3.88
CA LEU A 612 3.06 -9.29 -4.42
C LEU A 612 3.11 -10.42 -3.39
N SER A 613 2.11 -10.52 -2.53
CA SER A 613 2.13 -11.41 -1.35
C SER A 613 2.13 -12.90 -1.69
N ASP A 614 1.60 -13.27 -2.88
CA ASP A 614 1.66 -14.62 -3.41
C ASP A 614 3.09 -15.06 -3.85
N GLY A 615 4.04 -14.14 -3.85
CA GLY A 615 5.41 -14.39 -4.28
C GLY A 615 5.53 -14.81 -5.74
N THR A 616 4.50 -14.57 -6.57
CA THR A 616 4.50 -14.92 -8.00
C THR A 616 4.40 -13.69 -8.89
N LEU A 617 4.99 -13.78 -10.08
CA LEU A 617 4.89 -12.70 -11.07
C LEU A 617 3.48 -12.56 -11.68
N LYS A 618 2.58 -13.55 -11.48
CA LYS A 618 1.23 -13.55 -12.07
C LYS A 618 0.41 -12.32 -11.64
N SER A 619 0.64 -11.84 -10.42
CA SER A 619 -0.07 -10.69 -9.86
C SER A 619 0.39 -9.35 -10.45
N LEU A 620 1.56 -9.26 -11.09
CA LEU A 620 2.08 -8.01 -11.65
C LEU A 620 1.21 -7.42 -12.78
N PRO A 621 0.76 -8.16 -13.81
CA PRO A 621 -0.19 -7.64 -14.80
C PRO A 621 -1.52 -7.21 -14.17
N THR A 622 -1.98 -7.92 -13.14
CA THR A 622 -3.19 -7.58 -12.38
C THR A 622 -3.01 -6.26 -11.63
N MET A 623 -1.84 -6.02 -11.02
CA MET A 623 -1.48 -4.75 -10.39
C MET A 623 -1.56 -3.60 -11.38
N VAL A 624 -0.99 -3.76 -12.59
CA VAL A 624 -1.05 -2.73 -13.65
C VAL A 624 -2.49 -2.44 -14.09
N LYS A 625 -3.29 -3.48 -14.33
CA LYS A 625 -4.70 -3.33 -14.71
C LYS A 625 -5.51 -2.63 -13.62
N THR A 626 -5.31 -3.03 -12.37
CA THR A 626 -6.00 -2.45 -11.20
C THR A 626 -5.62 -0.98 -11.04
N SER A 627 -4.33 -0.65 -11.09
CA SER A 627 -3.85 0.74 -11.00
C SER A 627 -4.42 1.63 -12.10
N ARG A 628 -4.49 1.14 -13.35
CA ARG A 628 -5.13 1.86 -14.46
C ARG A 628 -6.63 2.03 -14.27
N ARG A 629 -7.31 1.01 -13.74
CA ARG A 629 -8.75 1.08 -13.42
C ARG A 629 -9.02 2.15 -12.36
N ILE A 630 -8.20 2.22 -11.31
CA ILE A 630 -8.30 3.25 -10.27
C ILE A 630 -8.13 4.63 -10.90
N MET A 631 -7.06 4.84 -11.67
CA MET A 631 -6.79 6.13 -12.32
C MET A 631 -7.87 6.54 -13.33
N ASN A 632 -8.44 5.60 -14.06
CA ASN A 632 -9.55 5.87 -14.96
C ASN A 632 -10.84 6.23 -14.20
N THR A 633 -11.11 5.59 -13.07
CA THR A 633 -12.23 5.94 -12.18
C THR A 633 -12.06 7.35 -11.64
N ILE A 634 -10.87 7.72 -11.16
CA ILE A 634 -10.56 9.07 -10.67
C ILE A 634 -10.76 10.11 -11.77
N ARG A 635 -10.24 9.86 -12.97
CA ARG A 635 -10.44 10.78 -14.10
C ARG A 635 -11.91 10.93 -14.48
N ALA A 636 -12.67 9.83 -14.49
CA ALA A 636 -14.10 9.86 -14.78
C ALA A 636 -14.87 10.68 -13.73
N VAL A 637 -14.57 10.48 -12.44
CA VAL A 637 -15.17 11.25 -11.33
C VAL A 637 -14.87 12.74 -11.47
N ILE A 638 -13.61 13.12 -11.66
CA ILE A 638 -13.21 14.52 -11.80
C ILE A 638 -13.90 15.16 -13.02
N THR A 639 -13.87 14.49 -14.18
CA THR A 639 -14.47 15.01 -15.41
C THR A 639 -15.98 15.18 -15.26
N PHE A 640 -16.67 14.17 -14.72
CA PHE A 640 -18.11 14.19 -14.50
C PHE A 640 -18.51 15.32 -13.55
N ALA A 641 -17.81 15.45 -12.42
CA ALA A 641 -18.06 16.50 -11.43
C ALA A 641 -17.88 17.91 -12.04
N LEU A 642 -16.80 18.13 -12.76
CA LEU A 642 -16.55 19.43 -13.41
C LEU A 642 -17.59 19.80 -14.48
N VAL A 643 -18.01 18.82 -15.28
CA VAL A 643 -19.02 19.04 -16.33
C VAL A 643 -20.38 19.38 -15.73
N VAL A 644 -20.83 18.63 -14.72
CA VAL A 644 -22.12 18.90 -14.05
C VAL A 644 -22.10 20.25 -13.37
N LYS A 645 -21.02 20.58 -12.64
CA LYS A 645 -20.89 21.90 -11.98
C LYS A 645 -20.89 23.07 -12.96
N ALA A 646 -20.11 22.94 -14.05
CA ALA A 646 -20.12 23.97 -15.09
C ALA A 646 -21.52 24.19 -15.68
N LEU A 647 -22.27 23.11 -15.91
CA LEU A 647 -23.64 23.18 -16.40
C LEU A 647 -24.57 23.91 -15.42
N VAL A 648 -24.50 23.56 -14.12
CA VAL A 648 -25.36 24.18 -13.09
C VAL A 648 -25.02 25.66 -12.91
N ILE A 649 -23.74 26.05 -12.92
CA ILE A 649 -23.32 27.45 -12.87
C ILE A 649 -23.87 28.24 -14.07
N VAL A 650 -23.79 27.67 -15.28
CA VAL A 650 -24.37 28.31 -16.47
C VAL A 650 -25.89 28.50 -16.33
N LEU A 651 -26.61 27.47 -15.89
CA LEU A 651 -28.06 27.55 -15.64
C LEU A 651 -28.41 28.59 -14.56
N ALA A 652 -27.57 28.70 -13.52
CA ALA A 652 -27.74 29.72 -12.47
C ALA A 652 -27.59 31.15 -13.01
N ILE A 653 -26.58 31.41 -13.85
CA ILE A 653 -26.38 32.73 -14.47
C ILE A 653 -27.58 33.12 -15.33
N PHE A 654 -28.16 32.16 -16.07
CA PHE A 654 -29.38 32.39 -16.84
C PHE A 654 -30.65 32.50 -16.00
N GLY A 655 -30.57 32.22 -14.68
CA GLY A 655 -31.72 32.29 -13.77
C GLY A 655 -32.69 31.12 -13.89
N ILE A 656 -32.24 30.02 -14.44
CA ILE A 656 -33.05 28.78 -14.62
C ILE A 656 -32.88 27.87 -13.41
N ALA A 657 -31.71 27.87 -12.75
CA ALA A 657 -31.43 27.03 -11.59
C ALA A 657 -31.83 27.75 -10.30
N PRO A 658 -32.76 27.19 -9.51
CA PRO A 658 -33.03 27.64 -8.14
C PRO A 658 -31.89 27.21 -7.18
N MET A 659 -31.81 27.84 -5.99
CA MET A 659 -30.71 27.62 -5.05
C MET A 659 -30.65 26.18 -4.54
N TRP A 660 -31.77 25.54 -4.29
CA TRP A 660 -31.83 24.13 -3.86
C TRP A 660 -31.24 23.15 -4.89
N LEU A 661 -31.34 23.50 -6.21
CA LEU A 661 -30.73 22.68 -7.26
C LEU A 661 -29.20 22.80 -7.22
N GLY A 662 -28.66 23.96 -6.81
CA GLY A 662 -27.24 24.15 -6.57
C GLY A 662 -26.72 23.17 -5.51
N VAL A 663 -27.39 23.10 -4.35
CA VAL A 663 -27.01 22.18 -3.26
C VAL A 663 -27.21 20.72 -3.67
N LEU A 664 -28.38 20.38 -4.23
CA LEU A 664 -28.64 19.02 -4.70
C LEU A 664 -27.62 18.55 -5.74
N SER A 665 -27.16 19.45 -6.61
CA SER A 665 -26.11 19.13 -7.57
C SER A 665 -24.75 18.89 -6.91
N ASP A 666 -24.50 19.45 -5.75
CA ASP A 666 -23.25 19.22 -4.99
C ASP A 666 -23.31 17.92 -4.21
N THR A 667 -24.25 17.80 -3.28
CA THR A 667 -24.40 16.63 -2.41
C THR A 667 -24.80 15.37 -3.18
N GLY A 668 -25.75 15.48 -4.13
CA GLY A 668 -26.15 14.38 -4.99
C GLY A 668 -25.03 13.89 -5.89
N LEU A 669 -24.21 14.82 -6.41
CA LEU A 669 -23.05 14.50 -7.22
C LEU A 669 -21.97 13.81 -6.39
N SER A 670 -21.69 14.30 -5.17
CA SER A 670 -20.76 13.68 -4.23
C SER A 670 -21.15 12.24 -3.96
N MET A 671 -22.42 11.97 -3.65
CA MET A 671 -22.92 10.62 -3.41
C MET A 671 -22.73 9.70 -4.62
N ILE A 672 -23.05 10.16 -5.84
CA ILE A 672 -22.85 9.39 -7.07
C ILE A 672 -21.36 9.08 -7.27
N CYS A 673 -20.49 10.06 -7.07
CA CYS A 673 -19.03 9.91 -7.22
C CYS A 673 -18.46 8.93 -6.17
N ILE A 674 -18.90 9.01 -4.91
CA ILE A 674 -18.53 8.08 -3.84
C ILE A 674 -18.97 6.65 -4.17
N LEU A 675 -20.24 6.45 -4.53
CA LEU A 675 -20.76 5.13 -4.90
C LEU A 675 -20.04 4.54 -6.12
N TYR A 676 -19.63 5.39 -7.06
CA TYR A 676 -18.85 4.95 -8.21
C TYR A 676 -17.42 4.57 -7.81
N ALA A 677 -16.78 5.31 -6.90
CA ALA A 677 -15.46 5.01 -6.36
C ALA A 677 -15.47 3.70 -5.54
N MET A 678 -16.49 3.47 -4.72
CA MET A 678 -16.63 2.24 -3.92
C MET A 678 -16.68 0.95 -4.74
N ARG A 679 -17.00 1.01 -6.04
CA ARG A 679 -16.91 -0.15 -6.94
C ARG A 679 -15.50 -0.73 -7.05
N LEU A 680 -14.49 0.04 -6.68
CA LEU A 680 -13.09 -0.40 -6.67
C LEU A 680 -12.78 -1.40 -5.55
N LEU A 681 -13.58 -1.41 -4.46
CA LEU A 681 -13.48 -2.41 -3.38
C LEU A 681 -13.81 -3.83 -3.85
N LYS A 682 -14.63 -3.95 -4.91
CA LYS A 682 -14.98 -5.26 -5.48
C LYS A 682 -13.93 -5.63 -6.52
N PRO A 683 -13.22 -6.75 -6.33
CA PRO A 683 -12.34 -7.27 -7.36
C PRO A 683 -13.19 -7.57 -8.61
N LYS A 684 -12.75 -7.08 -9.76
CA LYS A 684 -13.33 -7.44 -11.07
C LYS A 684 -12.27 -8.22 -11.83
N ASP A 685 -12.62 -9.38 -12.30
CA ASP A 685 -11.75 -10.25 -13.11
C ASP A 685 -11.30 -9.58 -14.40
#